data_808b3fb00abdbebc74b97a1eb3194342
#
_entry.id   808b3fb00abdbebc74b97a1eb3194342
#
_cell.length_a   1.000
_cell.length_b   1.000
_cell.length_c   1.000
_cell.angle_alpha   90.00
_cell.angle_beta   90.00
_cell.angle_gamma   90.00
#
_symmetry.space_group_name_H-M   'P 1'
#
loop_
_entity.id
_entity.type
_entity.pdbx_description
1 polymer ?
#
loop_
_entity_poly.entity_id
_entity_poly.type
_entity_poly.pdbx_seq_one_letter_code
_entity_poly.pdbx_strand_id
1 'polypeptide(L)'
;MDSLKFISWYETFLGEDGRKVYAETVLDKREMRTVHMFQVSGSEITVEDSILQKDDKIEVIRRVRANGTADTGIEKNGIAFGMEILLGEGKQLRYGIPSCRYSSGQAGKHTYMEERLTAPVIMAYDESARTAVSVARTRPPADTGKEIRKTGDSRYLHKTEVGSLGYEWREGRENILCARWPYEEMEMSVALDAKGTPVQAFYPIDGNAWEMELHYELQQTCDRTFTDGLYHVFTGLAEQFETEGHHIVSLPFTLKEEIICRETSLMRSYREFGGDGAGFFFHFDPRKGYGSEPSGFGTSFNTIPHSTYVHILEYGFTGRQNHTALILARDKGGEWIEKGEQVVDFFLKHCMMENGWVYSLYDLDREEPFFSFGDPDAPKLHYMDYRGAKGNYLRTMTEPVNDVLEYCKWYREQGHVKKQWLEAVMRYADLLVSLQNEDGSWYRAYEPDGTPVFMLEEPWMTEQERERGRKAASAIPIVFLCNLAEYLSEEVYSTDVENTEPAGSKRSVYLRAAVKAGEYVLSGGCREELFQGGTLDNPNVVDKEAAQYAMAGCWHLYEQTGERRFLEGAATAGKQFVTWNYIWNAPVKEGTVLAEKKFRTKGMGAINSIWCGGVVDIYSLFHIRELYLTGRETGDEFMIRMAEWISTAAHQIMSWPGDRMGFADIGMQPEGFGICPQGMDEGMIQKGDIWGTLGWIYSAGIDGVDRYIRELPQAEQKEEK
;
A
#
# COMPACT_ATOMS: atom_id res chain seq x y z
N MET A 1 -32.50 7.28 2.02
CA MET A 1 -32.26 7.97 0.74
C MET A 1 -33.21 9.14 0.46
N ASP A 2 -34.40 9.17 1.01
CA ASP A 2 -35.42 10.20 0.72
C ASP A 2 -35.04 11.65 1.06
N SER A 3 -33.91 11.88 1.71
CA SER A 3 -33.41 13.20 2.11
C SER A 3 -32.14 13.65 1.39
N LEU A 4 -31.56 12.81 0.52
CA LEU A 4 -30.36 13.17 -0.20
C LEU A 4 -30.68 14.13 -1.34
N LYS A 5 -29.98 15.25 -1.38
CA LYS A 5 -30.06 16.20 -2.49
C LYS A 5 -28.94 15.93 -3.46
N PHE A 6 -29.29 15.87 -4.74
CA PHE A 6 -28.38 15.69 -5.84
C PHE A 6 -28.26 17.00 -6.61
N ILE A 7 -27.04 17.49 -6.83
CA ILE A 7 -26.76 18.69 -7.63
C ILE A 7 -25.90 18.29 -8.82
N SER A 8 -26.40 18.56 -10.01
CA SER A 8 -25.65 18.42 -11.26
C SER A 8 -25.11 19.79 -11.65
N TRP A 9 -23.85 19.84 -12.09
CA TRP A 9 -23.24 21.10 -12.54
C TRP A 9 -22.29 20.89 -13.72
N TYR A 10 -22.04 21.96 -14.44
CA TYR A 10 -20.96 22.02 -15.42
C TYR A 10 -20.12 23.30 -15.23
N GLU A 11 -18.87 23.23 -15.67
CA GLU A 11 -17.91 24.32 -15.63
C GLU A 11 -17.29 24.46 -17.01
N THR A 12 -17.24 25.69 -17.53
CA THR A 12 -16.58 26.00 -18.81
C THR A 12 -15.29 26.74 -18.54
N PHE A 13 -14.26 26.38 -19.27
CA PHE A 13 -13.00 27.09 -19.33
C PHE A 13 -12.92 27.85 -20.67
N LEU A 14 -12.97 29.17 -20.62
CA LEU A 14 -12.91 30.08 -21.76
C LEU A 14 -11.73 31.02 -21.55
N GLY A 15 -10.55 30.66 -22.02
CA GLY A 15 -9.34 31.47 -21.78
C GLY A 15 -8.96 31.49 -20.30
N GLU A 16 -8.90 32.69 -19.66
CA GLU A 16 -8.55 32.84 -18.25
C GLU A 16 -9.77 32.83 -17.30
N ASP A 17 -10.99 32.97 -17.83
CA ASP A 17 -12.22 33.07 -17.06
C ASP A 17 -12.98 31.73 -17.04
N GLY A 18 -12.95 31.02 -15.90
CA GLY A 18 -13.81 29.86 -15.65
C GLY A 18 -15.18 30.28 -15.12
N ARG A 19 -16.27 29.73 -15.66
CA ARG A 19 -17.62 29.94 -15.15
C ARG A 19 -18.30 28.63 -14.78
N LYS A 20 -18.66 28.49 -13.49
CA LYS A 20 -19.40 27.35 -12.99
C LYS A 20 -20.89 27.65 -13.01
N VAL A 21 -21.67 26.77 -13.62
CA VAL A 21 -23.13 26.86 -13.67
C VAL A 21 -23.73 25.65 -12.99
N TYR A 22 -24.67 25.86 -12.09
CA TYR A 22 -25.34 24.81 -11.33
C TYR A 22 -26.76 24.58 -11.87
N ALA A 23 -27.16 23.32 -11.93
CA ALA A 23 -28.53 22.90 -12.11
C ALA A 23 -28.88 21.95 -10.95
N GLU A 24 -29.73 22.38 -10.04
CA GLU A 24 -30.16 21.55 -8.91
C GLU A 24 -31.23 20.55 -9.36
N THR A 25 -31.03 19.30 -8.94
CA THR A 25 -32.02 18.24 -9.15
C THR A 25 -32.31 17.56 -7.82
N VAL A 26 -33.54 17.68 -7.32
CA VAL A 26 -33.96 17.03 -6.09
C VAL A 26 -34.47 15.63 -6.40
N LEU A 27 -33.93 14.59 -5.73
CA LEU A 27 -34.35 13.21 -5.87
C LEU A 27 -35.63 12.97 -5.07
N ASP A 28 -36.79 13.13 -5.71
CA ASP A 28 -38.09 12.84 -5.09
C ASP A 28 -38.93 11.78 -5.83
N LYS A 29 -38.37 11.23 -6.93
CA LYS A 29 -39.07 10.25 -7.80
C LYS A 29 -38.21 9.00 -8.04
N ARG A 30 -38.88 7.85 -8.17
CA ARG A 30 -38.20 6.56 -8.43
C ARG A 30 -37.50 6.47 -9.78
N GLU A 31 -37.93 7.25 -10.75
CA GLU A 31 -37.30 7.36 -12.06
C GLU A 31 -37.38 8.81 -12.53
N MET A 32 -36.26 9.36 -12.92
CA MET A 32 -36.18 10.73 -13.40
C MET A 32 -35.20 10.82 -14.58
N ARG A 33 -35.58 11.62 -15.58
CA ARG A 33 -34.71 11.98 -16.68
C ARG A 33 -34.67 13.49 -16.79
N THR A 34 -33.46 14.06 -16.77
CA THR A 34 -33.22 15.49 -16.98
C THR A 34 -32.39 15.70 -18.23
N VAL A 35 -32.69 16.75 -18.99
CA VAL A 35 -31.92 17.12 -20.19
C VAL A 35 -31.61 18.60 -20.09
N HIS A 36 -30.32 18.93 -20.08
CA HIS A 36 -29.82 20.30 -20.13
C HIS A 36 -29.08 20.54 -21.43
N MET A 37 -29.41 21.64 -22.09
CA MET A 37 -28.76 22.06 -23.34
C MET A 37 -28.19 23.46 -23.18
N PHE A 38 -26.99 23.67 -23.62
CA PHE A 38 -26.30 24.95 -23.53
C PHE A 38 -25.30 25.12 -24.67
N GLN A 39 -24.94 26.36 -24.96
CA GLN A 39 -23.99 26.71 -26.03
C GLN A 39 -22.65 27.08 -25.40
N VAL A 40 -21.57 26.45 -25.83
CA VAL A 40 -20.21 26.78 -25.45
C VAL A 40 -19.36 26.92 -26.72
N SER A 41 -18.83 28.09 -26.97
CA SER A 41 -17.93 28.36 -28.10
C SER A 41 -18.52 27.93 -29.46
N GLY A 42 -19.80 28.11 -29.63
CA GLY A 42 -20.50 27.73 -30.85
C GLY A 42 -20.89 26.25 -30.95
N SER A 43 -20.43 25.41 -30.04
CA SER A 43 -20.86 24.00 -29.93
C SER A 43 -22.07 23.91 -29.02
N GLU A 44 -23.08 23.15 -29.46
CA GLU A 44 -24.20 22.77 -28.61
C GLU A 44 -23.80 21.54 -27.77
N ILE A 45 -23.91 21.68 -26.47
CA ILE A 45 -23.63 20.62 -25.51
C ILE A 45 -24.96 20.17 -24.90
N THR A 46 -25.23 18.89 -24.95
CA THR A 46 -26.37 18.24 -24.28
C THR A 46 -25.88 17.36 -23.16
N VAL A 47 -26.42 17.56 -21.94
CA VAL A 47 -26.24 16.68 -20.81
C VAL A 47 -27.57 16.05 -20.46
N GLU A 48 -27.60 14.73 -20.48
CA GLU A 48 -28.77 13.93 -20.14
C GLU A 48 -28.42 13.06 -18.91
N ASP A 49 -29.14 13.26 -17.80
CA ASP A 49 -29.07 12.42 -16.62
C ASP A 49 -30.30 11.52 -16.56
N SER A 50 -30.07 10.22 -16.54
CA SER A 50 -31.09 9.20 -16.25
C SER A 50 -30.82 8.65 -14.85
N ILE A 51 -31.76 8.86 -13.93
CA ILE A 51 -31.66 8.50 -12.52
C ILE A 51 -32.71 7.45 -12.23
N LEU A 52 -32.27 6.29 -11.73
CA LEU A 52 -33.15 5.17 -11.41
C LEU A 52 -32.90 4.74 -9.96
N GLN A 53 -33.93 4.85 -9.15
CA GLN A 53 -33.90 4.35 -7.75
C GLN A 53 -34.32 2.88 -7.71
N LYS A 54 -33.45 2.03 -7.15
CA LYS A 54 -33.68 0.60 -6.92
C LYS A 54 -33.33 0.29 -5.47
N ASP A 55 -34.33 0.02 -4.65
CA ASP A 55 -34.19 -0.34 -3.22
C ASP A 55 -33.27 0.66 -2.45
N ASP A 56 -32.09 0.21 -2.07
CA ASP A 56 -31.06 0.97 -1.34
C ASP A 56 -30.03 1.67 -2.28
N LYS A 57 -30.22 1.60 -3.60
CA LYS A 57 -29.31 2.14 -4.61
C LYS A 57 -30.00 3.14 -5.52
N ILE A 58 -29.21 4.10 -5.99
CA ILE A 58 -29.59 5.04 -7.03
C ILE A 58 -28.56 4.94 -8.15
N GLU A 59 -28.97 4.48 -9.31
CA GLU A 59 -28.17 4.49 -10.51
C GLU A 59 -28.29 5.83 -11.22
N VAL A 60 -27.16 6.43 -11.59
CA VAL A 60 -27.08 7.67 -12.37
C VAL A 60 -26.30 7.39 -13.65
N ILE A 61 -26.97 7.48 -14.79
CA ILE A 61 -26.33 7.40 -16.09
C ILE A 61 -26.34 8.79 -16.69
N ARG A 62 -25.15 9.38 -16.84
CA ARG A 62 -24.96 10.68 -17.48
C ARG A 62 -24.42 10.50 -18.87
N ARG A 63 -25.16 11.05 -19.87
CA ARG A 63 -24.70 11.16 -21.26
C ARG A 63 -24.40 12.61 -21.58
N VAL A 64 -23.18 12.86 -22.00
CA VAL A 64 -22.74 14.18 -22.48
C VAL A 64 -22.45 14.08 -23.97
N ARG A 65 -23.06 14.95 -24.74
CA ARG A 65 -22.88 15.02 -26.21
C ARG A 65 -22.50 16.44 -26.60
N ALA A 66 -21.52 16.56 -27.45
CA ALA A 66 -21.19 17.80 -28.12
C ALA A 66 -21.48 17.64 -29.65
N ASN A 67 -22.27 18.52 -30.19
CA ASN A 67 -22.43 18.62 -31.62
C ASN A 67 -21.24 19.39 -32.21
N GLY A 68 -20.62 18.85 -33.25
CA GLY A 68 -19.52 19.52 -33.94
C GLY A 68 -19.94 20.85 -34.55
N THR A 69 -19.01 21.79 -34.65
CA THR A 69 -19.19 23.08 -35.35
C THR A 69 -18.17 23.21 -36.47
N ALA A 70 -18.46 24.03 -37.46
CA ALA A 70 -17.53 24.32 -38.53
C ALA A 70 -16.39 25.29 -38.16
N ASP A 71 -16.43 25.86 -36.96
CA ASP A 71 -15.42 26.82 -36.46
C ASP A 71 -14.31 26.11 -35.71
N THR A 72 -13.18 25.87 -36.37
CA THR A 72 -12.01 25.14 -35.85
C THR A 72 -11.01 26.05 -35.11
N GLY A 73 -11.33 27.33 -34.86
CA GLY A 73 -10.40 28.34 -34.33
C GLY A 73 -10.26 28.36 -32.80
N ILE A 74 -10.93 27.45 -32.06
CA ILE A 74 -11.06 27.58 -30.59
C ILE A 74 -10.29 26.48 -29.85
N GLU A 75 -8.98 26.48 -30.03
CA GLU A 75 -8.09 25.49 -29.36
C GLU A 75 -7.90 25.68 -27.82
N LYS A 76 -8.57 26.64 -27.19
CA LYS A 76 -8.30 27.03 -25.79
C LYS A 76 -9.48 26.80 -24.85
N ASN A 77 -10.58 26.26 -25.33
CA ASN A 77 -11.79 26.10 -24.53
C ASN A 77 -12.00 24.66 -24.11
N GLY A 78 -12.47 24.48 -22.91
CA GLY A 78 -12.78 23.15 -22.36
C GLY A 78 -14.01 23.18 -21.46
N ILE A 79 -14.53 22.00 -21.17
CA ILE A 79 -15.69 21.81 -20.32
C ILE A 79 -15.46 20.67 -19.33
N ALA A 80 -16.01 20.81 -18.14
CA ALA A 80 -16.06 19.77 -17.13
C ALA A 80 -17.47 19.65 -16.56
N PHE A 81 -17.82 18.49 -16.09
CA PHE A 81 -19.12 18.15 -15.51
C PHE A 81 -18.92 17.53 -14.13
N GLY A 82 -19.85 17.76 -13.24
CA GLY A 82 -19.81 17.12 -11.93
C GLY A 82 -21.17 16.90 -11.33
N MET A 83 -21.16 16.15 -10.25
CA MET A 83 -22.31 15.95 -9.39
C MET A 83 -21.87 16.08 -7.93
N GLU A 84 -22.77 16.59 -7.11
CA GLU A 84 -22.61 16.75 -5.67
C GLU A 84 -23.79 16.09 -4.97
N ILE A 85 -23.49 15.31 -3.93
CA ILE A 85 -24.48 14.67 -3.09
C ILE A 85 -24.38 15.31 -1.71
N LEU A 86 -25.43 15.98 -1.30
CA LEU A 86 -25.49 16.68 -0.03
C LEU A 86 -25.90 15.73 1.10
N LEU A 87 -25.06 15.65 2.17
CA LEU A 87 -25.22 14.71 3.27
C LEU A 87 -25.80 15.33 4.54
N GLY A 88 -26.08 16.64 4.53
CA GLY A 88 -26.58 17.41 5.66
C GLY A 88 -25.50 18.17 6.43
N GLU A 89 -25.93 19.20 7.15
CA GLU A 89 -25.06 20.10 7.89
C GLU A 89 -24.72 19.54 9.28
N GLY A 90 -23.57 19.98 9.82
CA GLY A 90 -23.19 19.77 11.22
C GLY A 90 -22.82 18.34 11.63
N LYS A 91 -22.77 17.41 10.68
CA LYS A 91 -22.35 16.04 10.94
C LYS A 91 -20.84 15.91 10.88
N GLN A 92 -20.29 15.21 11.87
CA GLN A 92 -18.90 14.78 11.82
C GLN A 92 -18.86 13.38 11.17
N LEU A 93 -18.41 13.34 9.93
CA LEU A 93 -18.37 12.12 9.12
C LEU A 93 -16.93 11.59 9.00
N ARG A 94 -16.79 10.28 8.88
CA ARG A 94 -15.57 9.64 8.42
C ARG A 94 -15.66 9.37 6.93
N TYR A 95 -14.54 9.48 6.23
CA TYR A 95 -14.50 9.24 4.79
C TYR A 95 -13.58 8.06 4.47
N GLY A 96 -14.12 7.11 3.71
CA GLY A 96 -13.41 5.96 3.17
C GLY A 96 -13.17 6.16 1.67
N ILE A 97 -11.90 6.28 1.28
CA ILE A 97 -11.46 6.34 -0.11
C ILE A 97 -10.37 5.29 -0.24
N PRO A 98 -10.64 4.15 -0.86
CA PRO A 98 -9.69 3.05 -0.96
C PRO A 98 -8.31 3.50 -1.45
N SER A 99 -7.25 3.09 -0.77
CA SER A 99 -5.85 3.47 -0.97
C SER A 99 -5.47 4.94 -0.68
N CYS A 100 -6.42 5.81 -0.32
CA CYS A 100 -6.15 7.22 -0.10
C CYS A 100 -6.55 7.72 1.29
N ARG A 101 -7.75 7.39 1.79
CA ARG A 101 -8.23 7.94 3.06
C ARG A 101 -9.12 6.95 3.83
N TYR A 102 -8.92 6.93 5.16
CA TYR A 102 -9.65 6.02 6.08
C TYR A 102 -9.99 6.72 7.41
N SER A 103 -10.15 8.02 7.43
CA SER A 103 -10.26 8.78 8.67
C SER A 103 -11.33 9.86 8.61
N SER A 104 -11.52 10.56 9.71
CA SER A 104 -12.35 11.75 9.77
C SER A 104 -11.98 12.76 8.69
N GLY A 105 -12.97 13.46 8.18
CA GLY A 105 -12.75 14.48 7.16
C GLY A 105 -11.88 15.62 7.67
N GLN A 106 -11.00 16.10 6.83
CA GLN A 106 -10.36 17.40 7.01
C GLN A 106 -11.17 18.47 6.29
N ALA A 107 -11.13 19.69 6.81
CA ALA A 107 -11.82 20.81 6.18
C ALA A 107 -11.23 21.08 4.78
N GLY A 108 -12.09 21.38 3.83
CA GLY A 108 -11.72 21.68 2.45
C GLY A 108 -12.32 20.69 1.46
N LYS A 109 -11.83 20.77 0.22
CA LYS A 109 -12.21 19.90 -0.88
C LYS A 109 -11.07 18.91 -1.15
N HIS A 110 -11.39 17.62 -1.16
CA HIS A 110 -10.46 16.52 -1.31
C HIS A 110 -10.95 15.61 -2.44
N THR A 111 -10.28 15.65 -3.57
CA THR A 111 -10.65 14.90 -4.78
C THR A 111 -9.45 14.13 -5.30
N TYR A 112 -9.70 12.93 -5.80
CA TYR A 112 -8.69 11.99 -6.28
C TYR A 112 -9.07 11.46 -7.66
N MET A 113 -8.10 11.33 -8.56
CA MET A 113 -8.29 10.68 -9.85
C MET A 113 -8.74 9.22 -9.63
N GLU A 114 -9.71 8.76 -10.42
CA GLU A 114 -10.24 7.39 -10.30
C GLU A 114 -9.17 6.32 -10.45
N GLU A 115 -8.17 6.53 -11.31
CA GLU A 115 -7.07 5.59 -11.54
C GLU A 115 -6.19 5.35 -10.31
N ARG A 116 -6.18 6.30 -9.38
CA ARG A 116 -5.43 6.22 -8.12
C ARG A 116 -6.09 5.27 -7.12
N LEU A 117 -7.40 5.09 -7.26
CA LEU A 117 -8.22 4.36 -6.32
C LEU A 117 -8.22 2.86 -6.63
N THR A 118 -7.99 2.04 -5.64
CA THR A 118 -8.08 0.57 -5.76
C THR A 118 -9.51 0.10 -6.06
N ALA A 119 -10.48 0.93 -5.71
CA ALA A 119 -11.85 0.91 -6.20
C ALA A 119 -12.31 2.36 -6.43
N PRO A 120 -12.91 2.71 -7.57
CA PRO A 120 -13.38 4.07 -7.86
C PRO A 120 -14.66 4.38 -7.07
N VAL A 121 -14.50 4.53 -5.76
CA VAL A 121 -15.58 4.78 -4.79
C VAL A 121 -15.12 5.73 -3.70
N ILE A 122 -16.05 6.54 -3.23
CA ILE A 122 -15.95 7.28 -1.97
C ILE A 122 -17.15 6.96 -1.08
N MET A 123 -16.89 6.79 0.20
CA MET A 123 -17.90 6.54 1.23
C MET A 123 -17.79 7.58 2.34
N ALA A 124 -18.92 8.10 2.77
CA ALA A 124 -19.06 8.85 4.02
C ALA A 124 -19.81 7.99 5.05
N TYR A 125 -19.29 7.91 6.26
CA TYR A 125 -19.85 7.12 7.34
C TYR A 125 -20.21 7.99 8.55
N ASP A 126 -21.47 7.88 9.00
CA ASP A 126 -21.98 8.52 10.21
C ASP A 126 -21.95 7.50 11.35
N GLU A 127 -20.99 7.65 12.28
CA GLU A 127 -20.81 6.75 13.42
C GLU A 127 -22.04 6.75 14.34
N SER A 128 -22.71 7.90 14.47
CA SER A 128 -23.87 8.04 15.35
C SER A 128 -25.10 7.30 14.82
N ALA A 129 -25.29 7.33 13.51
CA ALA A 129 -26.38 6.67 12.81
C ALA A 129 -26.03 5.25 12.35
N ARG A 130 -24.75 4.86 12.37
CA ARG A 130 -24.22 3.63 11.77
C ARG A 130 -24.67 3.45 10.33
N THR A 131 -24.54 4.52 9.56
CA THR A 131 -25.00 4.59 8.18
C THR A 131 -23.87 5.05 7.28
N ALA A 132 -23.65 4.33 6.20
CA ALA A 132 -22.75 4.71 5.13
C ALA A 132 -23.54 5.24 3.93
N VAL A 133 -23.00 6.28 3.28
CA VAL A 133 -23.43 6.75 1.97
C VAL A 133 -22.23 6.72 1.06
N SER A 134 -22.31 6.04 -0.08
CA SER A 134 -21.23 5.93 -1.05
C SER A 134 -21.62 6.44 -2.42
N VAL A 135 -20.63 6.90 -3.16
CA VAL A 135 -20.69 7.20 -4.59
C VAL A 135 -19.59 6.41 -5.28
N ALA A 136 -19.96 5.56 -6.20
CA ALA A 136 -19.05 4.74 -6.97
C ALA A 136 -19.23 4.98 -8.47
N ARG A 137 -18.14 4.93 -9.23
CA ARG A 137 -18.20 4.82 -10.68
C ARG A 137 -18.28 3.35 -11.08
N THR A 138 -19.45 2.90 -11.48
CA THR A 138 -19.72 1.48 -11.76
C THR A 138 -19.22 1.02 -13.12
N ARG A 139 -19.03 1.96 -14.05
CA ARG A 139 -18.33 1.73 -15.32
C ARG A 139 -17.06 2.59 -15.35
N PRO A 140 -15.94 2.07 -14.86
CA PRO A 140 -14.71 2.82 -14.77
C PRO A 140 -14.11 3.10 -16.15
N PRO A 141 -13.16 4.07 -16.26
CA PRO A 141 -12.57 4.46 -17.52
C PRO A 141 -11.78 3.31 -18.15
N ALA A 142 -11.90 3.15 -19.47
CA ALA A 142 -11.13 2.21 -20.27
C ALA A 142 -9.91 2.86 -20.96
N ASP A 143 -9.87 4.19 -21.04
CA ASP A 143 -8.79 4.95 -21.69
C ASP A 143 -8.26 6.04 -20.76
N THR A 144 -6.92 6.13 -20.64
CA THR A 144 -6.23 7.20 -19.90
C THR A 144 -6.37 8.56 -20.59
N GLY A 145 -6.67 8.57 -21.88
CA GLY A 145 -6.76 9.75 -22.72
C GLY A 145 -5.48 10.12 -23.47
N LYS A 146 -5.66 11.03 -24.41
CA LYS A 146 -4.62 11.54 -25.30
C LYS A 146 -4.65 13.07 -25.33
N GLU A 147 -3.61 13.67 -25.89
CA GLU A 147 -3.55 15.12 -26.15
C GLU A 147 -3.72 15.98 -24.89
N ILE A 148 -2.94 15.68 -23.84
CA ILE A 148 -2.91 16.55 -22.66
C ILE A 148 -2.15 17.84 -22.96
N ARG A 149 -2.76 18.99 -22.62
CA ARG A 149 -2.15 20.30 -22.82
C ARG A 149 -2.38 21.20 -21.61
N LYS A 150 -1.29 21.70 -21.02
CA LYS A 150 -1.34 22.68 -19.93
C LYS A 150 -1.83 24.04 -20.46
N THR A 151 -2.80 24.66 -19.81
CA THR A 151 -3.39 25.93 -20.20
C THR A 151 -3.25 27.03 -19.14
N GLY A 152 -2.84 26.66 -17.93
CA GLY A 152 -2.61 27.55 -16.79
C GLY A 152 -1.88 26.78 -15.69
N ASP A 153 -1.63 27.37 -14.54
CA ASP A 153 -0.80 26.77 -13.50
C ASP A 153 -1.31 25.42 -13.00
N SER A 154 -2.63 25.24 -12.94
CA SER A 154 -3.26 24.01 -12.45
C SER A 154 -4.30 23.46 -13.42
N ARG A 155 -4.38 23.94 -14.66
CA ARG A 155 -5.44 23.63 -15.62
C ARG A 155 -4.90 22.98 -16.87
N TYR A 156 -5.60 21.92 -17.30
CA TYR A 156 -5.22 21.11 -18.46
C TYR A 156 -6.42 20.86 -19.34
N LEU A 157 -6.22 20.91 -20.65
CA LEU A 157 -7.14 20.31 -21.62
C LEU A 157 -6.72 18.88 -21.87
N HIS A 158 -7.62 17.92 -21.67
CA HIS A 158 -7.31 16.51 -21.79
C HIS A 158 -8.52 15.72 -22.32
N LYS A 159 -8.32 15.05 -23.45
CA LYS A 159 -9.30 14.10 -23.98
C LYS A 159 -9.13 12.78 -23.25
N THR A 160 -9.88 12.55 -22.20
CA THR A 160 -9.78 11.38 -21.31
C THR A 160 -11.15 10.90 -20.85
N GLU A 161 -11.26 9.62 -20.52
CA GLU A 161 -12.41 9.05 -19.82
C GLU A 161 -12.28 9.16 -18.30
N VAL A 162 -11.08 9.48 -17.80
CA VAL A 162 -10.77 9.51 -16.37
C VAL A 162 -11.51 10.66 -15.69
N GLY A 163 -12.21 10.33 -14.62
CA GLY A 163 -12.84 11.26 -13.71
C GLY A 163 -12.13 11.32 -12.36
N SER A 164 -12.79 11.94 -11.42
CA SER A 164 -12.39 11.98 -10.02
C SER A 164 -13.58 11.83 -9.08
N LEU A 165 -13.28 11.29 -7.90
CA LEU A 165 -14.20 11.18 -6.77
C LEU A 165 -13.60 11.87 -5.55
N GLY A 166 -14.47 12.37 -4.67
CA GLY A 166 -13.99 13.06 -3.48
C GLY A 166 -15.10 13.57 -2.58
N TYR A 167 -14.69 14.37 -1.61
CA TYR A 167 -15.60 15.04 -0.70
C TYR A 167 -15.22 16.51 -0.50
N GLU A 168 -16.19 17.29 -0.08
CA GLU A 168 -15.96 18.65 0.42
C GLU A 168 -16.61 18.79 1.79
N TRP A 169 -15.82 19.23 2.76
CA TRP A 169 -16.31 19.55 4.09
C TRP A 169 -15.85 20.95 4.50
N ARG A 170 -16.80 21.74 4.99
CA ARG A 170 -16.55 23.08 5.54
C ARG A 170 -17.26 23.19 6.86
N GLU A 171 -16.56 23.64 7.89
CA GLU A 171 -17.13 23.84 9.21
C GLU A 171 -18.39 24.74 9.15
N GLY A 172 -19.48 24.28 9.76
CA GLY A 172 -20.77 24.99 9.72
C GLY A 172 -21.47 24.99 8.36
N ARG A 173 -21.06 24.12 7.42
CA ARG A 173 -21.69 23.91 6.12
C ARG A 173 -22.02 22.45 5.89
N GLU A 174 -22.69 22.21 4.78
CA GLU A 174 -23.08 20.88 4.35
C GLU A 174 -21.88 20.02 3.96
N ASN A 175 -21.90 18.74 4.35
CA ASN A 175 -20.95 17.74 3.86
C ASN A 175 -21.38 17.28 2.46
N ILE A 176 -20.45 17.12 1.56
CA ILE A 176 -20.70 16.83 0.14
C ILE A 176 -19.83 15.65 -0.30
N LEU A 177 -20.42 14.64 -0.95
CA LEU A 177 -19.68 13.73 -1.81
C LEU A 177 -19.74 14.26 -3.24
N CYS A 178 -18.62 14.19 -3.95
CA CYS A 178 -18.54 14.74 -5.29
C CYS A 178 -17.89 13.77 -6.28
N ALA A 179 -18.39 13.83 -7.52
CA ALA A 179 -17.76 13.22 -8.68
C ALA A 179 -17.61 14.28 -9.78
N ARG A 180 -16.52 14.21 -10.53
CA ARG A 180 -16.22 15.15 -11.62
C ARG A 180 -15.61 14.42 -12.82
N TRP A 181 -15.97 14.85 -14.00
CA TRP A 181 -15.36 14.43 -15.26
C TRP A 181 -15.15 15.63 -16.20
N PRO A 182 -13.99 15.78 -16.86
CA PRO A 182 -12.74 15.10 -16.56
C PRO A 182 -12.24 15.38 -15.14
N TYR A 183 -11.20 14.68 -14.71
CA TYR A 183 -10.71 14.67 -13.34
C TYR A 183 -10.33 16.04 -12.76
N GLU A 184 -10.45 16.12 -11.46
CA GLU A 184 -9.86 17.15 -10.61
C GLU A 184 -9.12 16.45 -9.45
N GLU A 185 -7.93 16.89 -9.12
CA GLU A 185 -7.21 16.40 -7.97
C GLU A 185 -6.71 17.57 -7.13
N MET A 186 -7.22 17.67 -5.91
CA MET A 186 -6.91 18.78 -5.02
C MET A 186 -5.79 18.46 -4.04
N GLU A 187 -5.47 17.19 -3.87
CA GLU A 187 -4.43 16.68 -2.97
C GLU A 187 -3.50 15.70 -3.69
N MET A 188 -2.74 16.18 -4.66
CA MET A 188 -1.62 15.37 -5.16
C MET A 188 -0.52 15.37 -4.09
N SER A 189 -0.47 14.36 -3.25
CA SER A 189 0.61 14.16 -2.31
C SER A 189 1.75 13.43 -2.99
N VAL A 190 2.90 14.04 -3.01
CA VAL A 190 4.12 13.40 -3.48
C VAL A 190 5.16 13.59 -2.42
N ALA A 191 5.57 12.52 -1.77
CA ALA A 191 6.56 12.53 -0.72
C ALA A 191 6.21 13.47 0.47
N LEU A 192 6.96 13.35 1.51
CA LEU A 192 6.76 13.87 2.86
C LEU A 192 6.55 15.39 2.98
N ASP A 193 7.01 16.17 1.99
CA ASP A 193 7.02 17.63 2.04
C ASP A 193 6.29 18.30 0.87
N ALA A 194 5.79 17.55 -0.07
CA ALA A 194 5.12 18.13 -1.22
C ALA A 194 3.67 18.45 -0.88
N LYS A 195 3.38 19.70 -0.73
CA LYS A 195 2.00 20.19 -0.88
C LYS A 195 1.58 19.88 -2.30
N GLY A 196 0.65 18.97 -2.46
CA GLY A 196 0.14 18.61 -3.77
C GLY A 196 -0.30 19.84 -4.54
N THR A 197 0.12 19.92 -5.79
CA THR A 197 -0.35 20.98 -6.69
C THR A 197 -1.74 20.59 -7.18
N PRO A 198 -2.77 21.40 -6.96
CA PRO A 198 -4.10 21.15 -7.51
C PRO A 198 -4.04 20.98 -9.02
N VAL A 199 -4.79 20.01 -9.54
CA VAL A 199 -4.89 19.73 -10.97
C VAL A 199 -6.35 19.73 -11.37
N GLN A 200 -6.69 20.44 -12.45
CA GLN A 200 -8.04 20.46 -13.01
C GLN A 200 -7.97 20.19 -14.51
N ALA A 201 -8.59 19.10 -14.95
CA ALA A 201 -8.74 18.77 -16.36
C ALA A 201 -10.10 19.23 -16.88
N PHE A 202 -10.10 19.64 -18.16
CA PHE A 202 -11.28 20.00 -18.92
C PHE A 202 -11.24 19.25 -20.26
N TYR A 203 -12.36 18.73 -20.70
CA TYR A 203 -12.48 18.12 -22.03
C TYR A 203 -12.47 19.22 -23.09
N PRO A 204 -11.58 19.16 -24.10
CA PRO A 204 -11.46 20.23 -25.08
C PRO A 204 -12.71 20.33 -25.97
N ILE A 205 -13.10 21.56 -26.28
CA ILE A 205 -14.14 21.90 -27.28
C ILE A 205 -13.41 22.40 -28.52
N ASP A 206 -13.12 21.46 -29.44
CA ASP A 206 -12.31 21.70 -30.64
C ASP A 206 -13.11 21.71 -31.95
N GLY A 207 -14.40 21.82 -31.82
CA GLY A 207 -15.32 21.79 -32.99
C GLY A 207 -15.68 20.37 -33.46
N ASN A 208 -15.07 19.33 -32.93
CA ASN A 208 -15.45 17.94 -33.23
C ASN A 208 -16.66 17.51 -32.39
N ALA A 209 -17.50 16.65 -33.00
CA ALA A 209 -18.56 15.98 -32.26
C ALA A 209 -17.95 14.87 -31.37
N TRP A 210 -18.45 14.74 -30.15
CA TRP A 210 -18.09 13.66 -29.24
C TRP A 210 -19.25 13.30 -28.32
N GLU A 211 -19.18 12.10 -27.75
CA GLU A 211 -20.13 11.60 -26.76
C GLU A 211 -19.36 10.90 -25.65
N MET A 212 -19.84 11.08 -24.40
CA MET A 212 -19.33 10.39 -23.22
C MET A 212 -20.49 9.90 -22.37
N GLU A 213 -20.41 8.65 -21.90
CA GLU A 213 -21.37 8.06 -20.99
C GLU A 213 -20.67 7.69 -19.67
N LEU A 214 -21.18 8.22 -18.56
CA LEU A 214 -20.66 8.04 -17.22
C LEU A 214 -21.71 7.32 -16.36
N HIS A 215 -21.32 6.25 -15.69
CA HIS A 215 -22.19 5.47 -14.83
C HIS A 215 -21.76 5.59 -13.40
N TYR A 216 -22.66 6.03 -12.53
CA TYR A 216 -22.45 6.12 -11.11
C TYR A 216 -23.54 5.39 -10.34
N GLU A 217 -23.18 4.89 -9.17
CA GLU A 217 -24.11 4.31 -8.21
C GLU A 217 -23.95 5.05 -6.87
N LEU A 218 -25.07 5.47 -6.32
CA LEU A 218 -25.17 5.93 -4.95
C LEU A 218 -25.80 4.81 -4.13
N GLN A 219 -25.16 4.45 -3.02
CA GLN A 219 -25.69 3.44 -2.12
C GLN A 219 -25.75 3.97 -0.69
N GLN A 220 -26.80 3.61 0.04
CA GLN A 220 -26.90 3.83 1.47
C GLN A 220 -27.01 2.49 2.18
N THR A 221 -26.08 2.22 3.09
CA THR A 221 -26.06 0.97 3.88
C THR A 221 -26.09 1.26 5.37
N CYS A 222 -26.44 0.23 6.15
CA CYS A 222 -26.41 0.27 7.61
C CYS A 222 -25.42 -0.79 8.07
N ASP A 223 -24.23 -0.36 8.45
CA ASP A 223 -23.14 -1.23 8.85
C ASP A 223 -22.71 -0.91 10.29
N ARG A 224 -22.17 -1.91 11.00
CA ARG A 224 -21.82 -1.74 12.42
C ARG A 224 -20.66 -0.79 12.63
N THR A 225 -19.70 -0.83 11.71
CA THR A 225 -18.46 -0.08 11.78
C THR A 225 -18.15 0.58 10.45
N PHE A 226 -17.24 1.54 10.48
CA PHE A 226 -16.73 2.20 9.28
C PHE A 226 -16.07 1.20 8.31
N THR A 227 -15.24 0.29 8.85
CA THR A 227 -14.54 -0.72 8.06
C THR A 227 -15.51 -1.70 7.41
N ASP A 228 -16.55 -2.14 8.15
CA ASP A 228 -17.58 -3.02 7.58
C ASP A 228 -18.33 -2.34 6.42
N GLY A 229 -18.68 -1.05 6.57
CA GLY A 229 -19.34 -0.28 5.53
C GLY A 229 -18.48 -0.14 4.27
N LEU A 230 -17.19 0.23 4.43
CA LEU A 230 -16.28 0.36 3.31
C LEU A 230 -16.03 -0.99 2.63
N TYR A 231 -15.83 -2.04 3.40
CA TYR A 231 -15.63 -3.40 2.90
C TYR A 231 -16.84 -3.93 2.14
N HIS A 232 -18.05 -3.68 2.65
CA HIS A 232 -19.30 -4.05 1.99
C HIS A 232 -19.42 -3.42 0.59
N VAL A 233 -19.23 -2.11 0.50
CA VAL A 233 -19.27 -1.41 -0.80
C VAL A 233 -18.16 -1.90 -1.72
N PHE A 234 -16.95 -2.09 -1.20
CA PHE A 234 -15.80 -2.56 -1.95
C PHE A 234 -16.01 -3.95 -2.56
N THR A 235 -16.52 -4.90 -1.77
CA THR A 235 -16.79 -6.26 -2.24
C THR A 235 -17.93 -6.32 -3.25
N GLY A 236 -18.98 -5.55 -3.05
CA GLY A 236 -20.08 -5.42 -4.01
C GLY A 236 -19.62 -4.89 -5.37
N LEU A 237 -18.73 -3.87 -5.36
CA LEU A 237 -18.13 -3.35 -6.59
C LEU A 237 -17.20 -4.37 -7.27
N ALA A 238 -16.46 -5.17 -6.49
CA ALA A 238 -15.60 -6.20 -7.05
C ALA A 238 -16.39 -7.25 -7.86
N GLU A 239 -17.55 -7.65 -7.37
CA GLU A 239 -18.46 -8.57 -8.07
C GLU A 239 -19.03 -7.93 -9.35
N GLN A 240 -19.42 -6.66 -9.26
CA GLN A 240 -19.92 -5.93 -10.43
C GLN A 240 -18.84 -5.79 -11.50
N PHE A 241 -17.61 -5.43 -11.13
CA PHE A 241 -16.50 -5.28 -12.08
C PHE A 241 -16.12 -6.59 -12.75
N GLU A 242 -16.29 -7.73 -12.12
CA GLU A 242 -16.12 -9.02 -12.80
C GLU A 242 -17.14 -9.21 -13.92
N THR A 243 -18.38 -8.80 -13.73
CA THR A 243 -19.39 -8.88 -14.77
C THR A 243 -19.16 -7.86 -15.90
N GLU A 244 -18.48 -6.76 -15.61
CA GLU A 244 -18.08 -5.72 -16.59
C GLU A 244 -16.75 -6.05 -17.31
N GLY A 245 -16.15 -7.21 -17.06
CA GLY A 245 -14.95 -7.67 -17.76
C GLY A 245 -13.62 -7.31 -17.12
N HIS A 246 -13.62 -6.78 -15.90
CA HIS A 246 -12.40 -6.57 -15.12
C HIS A 246 -11.94 -7.87 -14.45
N HIS A 247 -11.44 -8.80 -15.26
CA HIS A 247 -10.93 -10.07 -14.78
C HIS A 247 -9.47 -9.97 -14.32
N ILE A 248 -9.07 -10.88 -13.42
CA ILE A 248 -7.67 -11.07 -13.06
C ILE A 248 -6.87 -11.52 -14.29
N VAL A 249 -5.58 -11.23 -14.30
CA VAL A 249 -4.66 -11.76 -15.31
C VAL A 249 -4.55 -13.27 -15.14
N SER A 250 -4.34 -13.99 -16.25
CA SER A 250 -4.03 -15.41 -16.19
C SER A 250 -2.56 -15.61 -15.85
N LEU A 251 -2.27 -16.48 -14.91
CA LEU A 251 -0.90 -16.89 -14.59
C LEU A 251 -0.34 -17.74 -15.74
N PRO A 252 0.78 -17.36 -16.37
CA PRO A 252 1.33 -18.07 -17.52
C PRO A 252 2.16 -19.32 -17.14
N PHE A 253 2.39 -19.54 -15.85
CA PHE A 253 3.17 -20.60 -15.23
C PHE A 253 2.65 -20.83 -13.81
N THR A 254 3.16 -21.82 -13.11
CA THR A 254 2.80 -22.08 -11.71
C THR A 254 3.45 -21.06 -10.77
N LEU A 255 2.87 -20.85 -9.58
CA LEU A 255 3.47 -20.01 -8.53
C LEU A 255 4.87 -20.50 -8.13
N LYS A 256 5.14 -21.80 -8.20
CA LYS A 256 6.49 -22.35 -7.96
C LYS A 256 7.49 -21.97 -9.04
N GLU A 257 7.09 -21.95 -10.31
CA GLU A 257 7.95 -21.48 -11.39
C GLU A 257 8.23 -19.98 -11.25
N GLU A 258 7.27 -19.20 -10.76
CA GLU A 258 7.46 -17.80 -10.40
C GLU A 258 8.53 -17.62 -9.31
N ILE A 259 8.46 -18.41 -8.25
CA ILE A 259 9.48 -18.46 -7.18
C ILE A 259 10.86 -18.77 -7.79
N ILE A 260 10.98 -19.80 -8.62
CA ILE A 260 12.25 -20.19 -9.26
C ILE A 260 12.84 -19.05 -10.12
N CYS A 261 12.00 -18.29 -10.82
CA CYS A 261 12.46 -17.13 -11.57
C CYS A 261 13.09 -16.08 -10.64
N ARG A 262 12.42 -15.72 -9.52
CA ARG A 262 12.96 -14.77 -8.54
C ARG A 262 14.23 -15.24 -7.88
N GLU A 263 14.33 -16.53 -7.53
CA GLU A 263 15.54 -17.12 -6.96
C GLU A 263 16.74 -17.03 -7.92
N THR A 264 16.50 -17.18 -9.24
CA THR A 264 17.54 -17.03 -10.25
C THR A 264 18.16 -15.63 -10.21
N SER A 265 17.32 -14.61 -10.06
CA SER A 265 17.76 -13.21 -9.89
C SER A 265 18.46 -13.01 -8.55
N LEU A 266 17.88 -13.52 -7.47
CA LEU A 266 18.42 -13.40 -6.12
C LEU A 266 19.82 -14.00 -6.01
N MET A 267 20.08 -15.19 -6.56
CA MET A 267 21.43 -15.78 -6.59
C MET A 267 22.49 -14.88 -7.23
N ARG A 268 22.10 -14.08 -8.23
CA ARG A 268 23.04 -13.18 -8.94
C ARG A 268 23.34 -11.91 -8.17
N SER A 269 22.52 -11.53 -7.22
CA SER A 269 22.73 -10.36 -6.38
C SER A 269 23.77 -10.59 -5.26
N TYR A 270 24.08 -11.85 -4.94
CA TYR A 270 25.05 -12.20 -3.90
C TYR A 270 26.47 -11.76 -4.26
N ARG A 271 27.18 -11.21 -3.29
CA ARG A 271 28.60 -10.82 -3.37
C ARG A 271 29.29 -11.10 -2.04
N GLU A 272 30.56 -11.52 -2.16
CA GLU A 272 31.53 -11.53 -1.07
C GLU A 272 32.39 -10.28 -1.13
N PHE A 273 32.71 -9.74 0.02
CA PHE A 273 33.57 -8.55 0.15
C PHE A 273 34.48 -8.70 1.36
N GLY A 274 35.58 -7.98 1.38
CA GLY A 274 36.68 -8.00 2.34
C GLY A 274 36.53 -8.85 3.62
N GLY A 275 37.43 -9.79 3.83
CA GLY A 275 37.48 -10.61 5.06
C GLY A 275 36.39 -11.68 5.13
N ASP A 276 35.42 -11.48 6.02
CA ASP A 276 34.31 -12.40 6.30
C ASP A 276 32.96 -11.87 5.79
N GLY A 277 32.96 -10.77 5.01
CA GLY A 277 31.75 -10.11 4.56
C GLY A 277 31.05 -10.79 3.40
N ALA A 278 29.74 -10.90 3.46
CA ALA A 278 28.88 -11.31 2.34
C ALA A 278 27.50 -10.64 2.46
N GLY A 279 26.86 -10.45 1.31
CA GLY A 279 25.53 -9.86 1.26
C GLY A 279 24.93 -9.84 -0.14
N PHE A 280 23.75 -9.26 -0.24
CA PHE A 280 22.99 -9.15 -1.48
C PHE A 280 22.89 -7.68 -1.89
N PHE A 281 23.22 -7.41 -3.15
CA PHE A 281 23.24 -6.06 -3.72
C PHE A 281 22.02 -5.86 -4.60
N PHE A 282 21.01 -5.17 -4.08
CA PHE A 282 19.69 -5.03 -4.70
C PHE A 282 19.50 -3.74 -5.50
N HIS A 283 20.22 -2.68 -5.14
CA HIS A 283 20.08 -1.38 -5.81
C HIS A 283 20.80 -1.39 -7.16
N PHE A 284 20.09 -1.69 -8.23
CA PHE A 284 20.57 -1.68 -9.61
C PHE A 284 19.46 -1.30 -10.59
N ASP A 285 19.84 -0.94 -11.82
CA ASP A 285 18.89 -0.75 -12.91
C ASP A 285 18.54 -2.12 -13.52
N PRO A 286 17.30 -2.61 -13.46
CA PRO A 286 16.94 -3.92 -13.99
C PRO A 286 17.16 -4.04 -15.51
N ARG A 287 17.24 -2.93 -16.26
CA ARG A 287 17.56 -2.95 -17.69
C ARG A 287 19.04 -3.16 -17.97
N LYS A 288 19.91 -2.73 -17.05
CA LYS A 288 21.37 -2.86 -17.15
C LYS A 288 21.92 -4.07 -16.39
N GLY A 289 21.23 -4.53 -15.37
CA GLY A 289 21.59 -5.69 -14.58
C GLY A 289 22.43 -5.39 -13.34
N TYR A 290 22.82 -6.45 -12.65
CA TYR A 290 23.58 -6.40 -11.39
C TYR A 290 24.92 -5.69 -11.54
N GLY A 291 25.26 -4.86 -10.56
CA GLY A 291 26.46 -4.05 -10.54
C GLY A 291 26.39 -2.79 -11.40
N SER A 292 25.25 -2.51 -11.99
CA SER A 292 25.00 -1.21 -12.61
C SER A 292 24.64 -0.18 -11.53
N GLU A 293 24.97 1.09 -11.80
CA GLU A 293 24.48 2.20 -11.00
C GLU A 293 22.94 2.18 -11.00
N PRO A 294 22.30 2.36 -9.85
CA PRO A 294 20.85 2.52 -9.78
C PRO A 294 20.45 3.71 -10.65
N SER A 295 19.67 3.49 -11.68
CA SER A 295 19.06 4.59 -12.40
C SER A 295 17.66 4.76 -11.85
N GLY A 296 17.30 5.98 -11.47
CA GLY A 296 15.93 6.33 -11.21
C GLY A 296 15.09 6.01 -12.45
N PHE A 297 13.99 5.37 -12.21
CA PHE A 297 12.95 5.19 -13.21
C PHE A 297 11.98 6.34 -13.05
N GLY A 298 11.89 7.16 -14.00
CA GLY A 298 11.28 8.45 -13.81
C GLY A 298 12.29 9.44 -13.21
N THR A 299 12.20 10.64 -13.67
CA THR A 299 13.13 11.71 -13.38
C THR A 299 13.14 12.16 -11.92
N SER A 300 12.10 11.82 -11.14
CA SER A 300 11.96 12.23 -9.74
C SER A 300 12.95 11.54 -8.77
N PHE A 301 13.41 10.34 -9.09
CA PHE A 301 14.40 9.63 -8.27
C PHE A 301 15.85 9.97 -8.57
N ASN A 302 16.13 10.76 -9.61
CA ASN A 302 17.47 11.21 -9.95
C ASN A 302 18.10 12.17 -8.94
N THR A 303 17.38 12.57 -7.91
CA THR A 303 17.88 13.49 -6.87
C THR A 303 18.55 12.78 -5.70
N ILE A 304 18.40 11.46 -5.57
CA ILE A 304 19.10 10.68 -4.57
C ILE A 304 20.47 10.33 -5.14
N PRO A 305 21.60 10.61 -4.43
CA PRO A 305 22.90 10.22 -4.88
C PRO A 305 22.99 8.70 -4.99
N HIS A 306 22.91 8.19 -6.20
CA HIS A 306 22.79 6.75 -6.48
C HIS A 306 24.01 5.93 -6.03
N SER A 307 25.21 6.55 -6.06
CA SER A 307 26.45 5.92 -5.61
C SER A 307 26.43 5.45 -4.16
N THR A 308 25.62 6.06 -3.32
CA THR A 308 25.55 5.76 -1.89
C THR A 308 24.76 4.49 -1.55
N TYR A 309 23.82 4.08 -2.39
CA TYR A 309 22.99 2.90 -2.11
C TYR A 309 23.62 1.59 -2.61
N VAL A 310 24.47 1.63 -3.63
CA VAL A 310 25.08 0.42 -4.21
C VAL A 310 25.97 -0.29 -3.20
N HIS A 311 26.60 0.46 -2.29
CA HIS A 311 27.56 -0.02 -1.32
C HIS A 311 27.01 -0.12 0.09
N ILE A 312 25.68 -0.17 0.24
CA ILE A 312 25.02 -0.31 1.53
C ILE A 312 24.31 -1.66 1.61
N LEU A 313 24.55 -2.39 2.70
CA LEU A 313 23.73 -3.52 3.07
C LEU A 313 22.62 -3.03 4.01
N GLU A 314 21.40 -3.33 3.66
CA GLU A 314 20.23 -3.00 4.46
C GLU A 314 19.56 -4.29 4.95
N TYR A 315 19.49 -4.47 6.26
CA TYR A 315 19.02 -5.72 6.89
C TYR A 315 17.52 -5.74 7.17
N GLY A 316 16.94 -4.60 7.53
CA GLY A 316 15.50 -4.44 7.74
C GLY A 316 14.83 -3.64 6.63
N PHE A 317 13.52 -3.50 6.65
CA PHE A 317 12.70 -2.73 5.72
C PHE A 317 12.92 -3.15 4.25
N THR A 318 13.74 -2.41 3.50
CA THR A 318 13.89 -2.62 2.06
C THR A 318 14.94 -3.69 1.71
N GLY A 319 15.86 -4.01 2.59
CA GLY A 319 17.00 -4.88 2.25
C GLY A 319 16.79 -6.37 2.52
N ARG A 320 16.33 -6.75 3.72
CA ARG A 320 16.03 -8.13 4.13
C ARG A 320 17.15 -9.16 3.87
N GLN A 321 18.42 -8.79 4.15
CA GLN A 321 19.60 -9.61 3.87
C GLN A 321 19.54 -11.01 4.50
N ASN A 322 19.19 -11.12 5.80
CA ASN A 322 19.14 -12.39 6.51
C ASN A 322 18.03 -13.31 5.98
N HIS A 323 16.90 -12.73 5.59
CA HIS A 323 15.79 -13.50 5.01
C HIS A 323 16.13 -14.06 3.62
N THR A 324 16.76 -13.26 2.77
CA THR A 324 17.18 -13.72 1.44
C THR A 324 18.28 -14.79 1.54
N ALA A 325 19.14 -14.70 2.56
CA ALA A 325 20.13 -15.75 2.89
C ALA A 325 19.45 -17.07 3.28
N LEU A 326 18.44 -17.03 4.14
CA LEU A 326 17.63 -18.20 4.52
C LEU A 326 16.96 -18.83 3.30
N ILE A 327 16.32 -18.02 2.45
CA ILE A 327 15.62 -18.51 1.24
C ILE A 327 16.56 -19.36 0.39
N LEU A 328 17.75 -18.84 0.05
CA LEU A 328 18.69 -19.58 -0.80
C LEU A 328 19.30 -20.79 -0.10
N ALA A 329 19.58 -20.73 1.19
CA ALA A 329 20.05 -21.88 1.96
C ALA A 329 19.02 -23.01 1.99
N ARG A 330 17.75 -22.67 2.20
CA ARG A 330 16.62 -23.61 2.24
C ARG A 330 16.34 -24.23 0.88
N ASP A 331 16.23 -23.40 -0.15
CA ASP A 331 15.67 -23.81 -1.43
C ASP A 331 16.73 -24.34 -2.41
N LYS A 332 18.00 -23.91 -2.26
CA LYS A 332 19.12 -24.35 -3.10
C LYS A 332 20.08 -25.32 -2.39
N GLY A 333 20.25 -25.20 -1.07
CA GLY A 333 21.17 -26.03 -0.31
C GLY A 333 22.64 -25.87 -0.75
N GLY A 334 23.47 -26.90 -0.51
CA GLY A 334 24.86 -26.92 -0.94
C GLY A 334 25.67 -25.71 -0.47
N GLU A 335 26.35 -25.03 -1.39
CA GLU A 335 27.14 -23.82 -1.09
C GLU A 335 26.33 -22.67 -0.52
N TRP A 336 25.02 -22.61 -0.79
CA TRP A 336 24.15 -21.55 -0.29
C TRP A 336 23.91 -21.61 1.20
N ILE A 337 24.13 -22.77 1.84
CA ILE A 337 24.09 -22.90 3.30
C ILE A 337 25.25 -22.11 3.91
N GLU A 338 26.49 -22.35 3.45
CA GLU A 338 27.69 -21.66 3.94
C GLU A 338 27.64 -20.15 3.65
N LYS A 339 27.22 -19.79 2.43
CA LYS A 339 27.02 -18.40 2.02
C LYS A 339 25.99 -17.69 2.87
N GLY A 340 24.87 -18.36 3.18
CA GLY A 340 23.83 -17.80 4.03
C GLY A 340 24.28 -17.64 5.49
N GLU A 341 25.05 -18.60 6.03
CA GLU A 341 25.67 -18.48 7.35
C GLU A 341 26.60 -17.27 7.41
N GLN A 342 27.41 -17.05 6.37
CA GLN A 342 28.34 -15.92 6.32
C GLN A 342 27.60 -14.57 6.37
N VAL A 343 26.46 -14.44 5.68
CA VAL A 343 25.62 -13.22 5.74
C VAL A 343 25.10 -12.98 7.16
N VAL A 344 24.55 -14.00 7.82
CA VAL A 344 24.01 -13.88 9.17
C VAL A 344 25.11 -13.64 10.21
N ASP A 345 26.22 -14.36 10.11
CA ASP A 345 27.37 -14.18 11.03
C ASP A 345 27.95 -12.78 10.90
N PHE A 346 28.07 -12.24 9.68
CA PHE A 346 28.47 -10.86 9.45
C PHE A 346 27.51 -9.86 10.10
N PHE A 347 26.21 -10.03 9.94
CA PHE A 347 25.19 -9.19 10.59
C PHE A 347 25.31 -9.21 12.10
N LEU A 348 25.36 -10.39 12.71
CA LEU A 348 25.45 -10.55 14.15
C LEU A 348 26.72 -9.98 14.75
N LYS A 349 27.85 -10.09 14.02
CA LYS A 349 29.15 -9.60 14.45
C LYS A 349 29.27 -8.08 14.34
N HIS A 350 28.74 -7.48 13.27
CA HIS A 350 29.00 -6.07 12.94
C HIS A 350 27.81 -5.14 13.23
N CYS A 351 26.58 -5.66 13.19
CA CYS A 351 25.37 -4.85 13.30
C CYS A 351 24.60 -5.03 14.61
N MET A 352 24.94 -6.01 15.47
CA MET A 352 24.27 -6.21 16.74
C MET A 352 25.17 -5.79 17.91
N MET A 353 24.63 -4.94 18.78
CA MET A 353 25.32 -4.51 20.01
C MET A 353 25.16 -5.54 21.16
N GLU A 354 26.02 -5.46 22.18
CA GLU A 354 25.97 -6.36 23.35
C GLU A 354 24.66 -6.28 24.12
N ASN A 355 24.02 -5.10 24.16
CA ASN A 355 22.71 -4.89 24.80
C ASN A 355 21.51 -5.40 23.95
N GLY A 356 21.78 -5.95 22.80
CA GLY A 356 20.74 -6.42 21.86
C GLY A 356 20.23 -5.37 20.86
N TRP A 357 20.68 -4.11 20.97
CA TRP A 357 20.31 -3.08 20.01
C TRP A 357 20.92 -3.36 18.63
N VAL A 358 20.23 -3.03 17.55
CA VAL A 358 20.57 -3.45 16.19
C VAL A 358 20.74 -2.25 15.28
N TYR A 359 21.87 -2.18 14.59
CA TYR A 359 22.03 -1.38 13.37
C TYR A 359 21.37 -2.10 12.19
N SER A 360 20.55 -1.41 11.45
CA SER A 360 19.90 -2.00 10.27
C SER A 360 20.65 -1.78 8.96
N LEU A 361 21.71 -1.00 8.99
CA LEU A 361 22.48 -0.57 7.82
C LEU A 361 23.97 -0.77 8.05
N TYR A 362 24.69 -1.16 6.99
CA TYR A 362 26.14 -1.28 6.97
C TYR A 362 26.71 -0.65 5.70
N ASP A 363 27.66 0.27 5.87
CA ASP A 363 28.34 0.96 4.78
C ASP A 363 29.63 0.21 4.42
N LEU A 364 29.73 -0.33 3.22
CA LEU A 364 30.87 -1.11 2.76
C LEU A 364 32.09 -0.24 2.45
N ASP A 365 31.92 1.03 2.09
CA ASP A 365 33.02 1.95 1.84
C ASP A 365 33.65 2.45 3.13
N ARG A 366 32.85 2.61 4.17
CA ARG A 366 33.30 3.02 5.52
C ARG A 366 33.67 1.84 6.39
N GLU A 367 33.28 0.61 5.99
CA GLU A 367 33.44 -0.63 6.75
C GLU A 367 32.86 -0.56 8.17
N GLU A 368 31.70 0.11 8.33
CA GLU A 368 31.03 0.27 9.63
C GLU A 368 29.49 0.25 9.51
N PRO A 369 28.80 -0.18 10.59
CA PRO A 369 27.37 -0.02 10.69
C PRO A 369 27.01 1.44 10.96
N PHE A 370 25.80 1.86 10.51
CA PHE A 370 25.32 3.20 10.75
C PHE A 370 23.83 3.24 11.11
N PHE A 371 23.41 4.37 11.66
CA PHE A 371 22.03 4.58 12.08
C PHE A 371 21.10 4.79 10.88
N SER A 372 19.83 4.39 11.01
CA SER A 372 18.82 4.69 10.00
C SER A 372 18.56 6.18 9.86
N PHE A 373 18.81 6.96 10.90
CA PHE A 373 18.65 8.42 10.88
C PHE A 373 19.65 9.11 11.83
N GLY A 374 19.89 10.40 11.57
CA GLY A 374 20.66 11.29 12.44
C GLY A 374 22.18 11.19 12.30
N ASP A 375 22.71 10.34 11.45
CA ASP A 375 24.12 10.36 11.07
C ASP A 375 24.31 11.38 9.94
N PRO A 376 25.08 12.47 10.17
CA PRO A 376 25.26 13.51 9.15
C PRO A 376 26.08 13.04 7.94
N ASP A 377 26.88 12.00 8.13
CA ASP A 377 27.78 11.46 7.11
C ASP A 377 27.17 10.24 6.39
N ALA A 378 26.02 9.73 6.89
CA ALA A 378 25.30 8.63 6.27
C ALA A 378 24.44 9.12 5.09
N PRO A 379 24.19 8.24 4.12
CA PRO A 379 23.21 8.51 3.09
C PRO A 379 21.85 8.81 3.73
N LYS A 380 21.20 9.87 3.29
CA LYS A 380 19.84 10.18 3.71
C LYS A 380 18.87 9.17 3.09
N LEU A 381 18.67 8.05 3.76
CA LEU A 381 17.73 7.02 3.34
C LEU A 381 16.27 7.44 3.58
N HIS A 382 16.06 8.36 4.55
CA HIS A 382 14.73 8.84 4.91
C HIS A 382 14.76 10.36 5.12
N TYR A 383 13.77 11.06 4.59
CA TYR A 383 13.66 12.53 4.55
C TYR A 383 13.15 13.15 5.87
N MET A 384 13.32 12.48 7.01
CA MET A 384 12.73 12.93 8.25
C MET A 384 13.66 13.80 9.08
N ASP A 385 13.12 14.89 9.62
CA ASP A 385 13.81 15.70 10.63
C ASP A 385 13.70 15.05 12.00
N TYR A 386 14.80 14.49 12.48
CA TYR A 386 14.92 13.85 13.80
C TYR A 386 15.44 14.78 14.87
N ARG A 387 15.56 16.08 14.59
CA ARG A 387 15.98 17.10 15.54
C ARG A 387 17.29 16.77 16.27
N GLY A 388 18.23 16.12 15.57
CA GLY A 388 19.53 15.76 16.09
C GLY A 388 19.62 14.41 16.80
N ALA A 389 18.51 13.67 16.95
CA ALA A 389 18.53 12.31 17.45
C ALA A 389 19.18 11.35 16.45
N LYS A 390 19.88 10.31 16.96
CA LYS A 390 20.50 9.25 16.15
C LYS A 390 19.95 7.91 16.57
N GLY A 391 19.46 7.11 15.64
CA GLY A 391 18.91 5.83 16.03
C GLY A 391 18.33 5.02 14.88
N ASN A 392 17.55 4.03 15.27
CA ASN A 392 16.86 3.14 14.35
C ASN A 392 15.37 3.02 14.68
N TYR A 393 14.63 2.65 13.63
CA TYR A 393 13.24 2.32 13.77
C TYR A 393 13.03 0.94 14.39
N LEU A 394 12.00 0.79 15.18
CA LEU A 394 11.59 -0.49 15.77
C LEU A 394 11.45 -1.58 14.69
N ARG A 395 10.86 -1.23 13.54
CA ARG A 395 10.69 -2.14 12.40
C ARG A 395 12.02 -2.64 11.87
N THR A 396 12.95 -1.72 11.57
CA THR A 396 14.25 -2.09 10.98
C THR A 396 15.16 -2.86 11.92
N MET A 397 14.91 -2.80 13.23
CA MET A 397 15.57 -3.64 14.21
C MET A 397 14.91 -5.03 14.35
N THR A 398 13.56 -5.07 14.33
CA THR A 398 12.81 -6.31 14.56
C THR A 398 12.89 -7.28 13.40
N GLU A 399 12.72 -6.78 12.17
CA GLU A 399 12.69 -7.64 10.98
C GLU A 399 13.95 -8.48 10.79
N PRO A 400 15.19 -7.94 10.82
CA PRO A 400 16.39 -8.75 10.61
C PRO A 400 16.61 -9.78 11.71
N VAL A 401 16.20 -9.50 12.94
CA VAL A 401 16.31 -10.47 14.05
C VAL A 401 15.25 -11.56 13.92
N ASN A 402 14.04 -11.24 13.49
CA ASN A 402 13.05 -12.26 13.16
C ASN A 402 13.52 -13.16 11.99
N ASP A 403 14.19 -12.59 11.00
CA ASP A 403 14.77 -13.37 9.89
C ASP A 403 15.84 -14.36 10.37
N VAL A 404 16.69 -13.97 11.35
CA VAL A 404 17.64 -14.88 12.00
C VAL A 404 16.91 -15.98 12.78
N LEU A 405 15.82 -15.64 13.48
CA LEU A 405 14.99 -16.64 14.20
C LEU A 405 14.37 -17.66 13.24
N GLU A 406 13.83 -17.21 12.10
CA GLU A 406 13.29 -18.10 11.07
C GLU A 406 14.39 -19.04 10.52
N TYR A 407 15.62 -18.52 10.37
CA TYR A 407 16.76 -19.34 9.98
C TYR A 407 17.12 -20.36 11.08
N CYS A 408 17.04 -19.98 12.36
CA CYS A 408 17.20 -20.93 13.48
C CYS A 408 16.13 -22.02 13.47
N LYS A 409 14.86 -21.68 13.14
CA LYS A 409 13.76 -22.65 12.99
C LYS A 409 14.10 -23.67 11.90
N TRP A 410 14.51 -23.17 10.73
CA TRP A 410 14.91 -24.04 9.62
C TRP A 410 16.05 -24.99 9.99
N TYR A 411 17.11 -24.50 10.68
CA TYR A 411 18.20 -25.37 11.15
C TYR A 411 17.72 -26.44 12.12
N ARG A 412 16.82 -26.08 13.02
CA ARG A 412 16.26 -27.03 13.97
C ARG A 412 15.47 -28.15 13.27
N GLU A 413 14.72 -27.83 12.24
CA GLU A 413 14.03 -28.82 11.40
C GLU A 413 15.04 -29.80 10.74
N GLN A 414 16.25 -29.34 10.47
CA GLN A 414 17.34 -30.19 9.97
C GLN A 414 18.11 -30.92 11.11
N GLY A 415 17.67 -30.80 12.36
CA GLY A 415 18.31 -31.42 13.53
C GLY A 415 19.52 -30.67 14.07
N HIS A 416 19.71 -29.41 13.71
CA HIS A 416 20.80 -28.55 14.14
C HIS A 416 20.33 -27.35 14.96
N VAL A 417 21.13 -26.92 15.96
CA VAL A 417 20.83 -25.75 16.75
C VAL A 417 21.96 -24.73 16.62
N LYS A 418 21.64 -23.54 16.14
CA LYS A 418 22.57 -22.40 16.06
C LYS A 418 22.53 -21.60 17.37
N LYS A 419 23.21 -22.12 18.42
CA LYS A 419 23.18 -21.55 19.79
C LYS A 419 23.49 -20.05 19.80
N GLN A 420 24.58 -19.62 19.16
CA GLN A 420 25.03 -18.21 19.16
C GLN A 420 24.01 -17.28 18.50
N TRP A 421 23.37 -17.74 17.41
CA TRP A 421 22.32 -16.99 16.75
C TRP A 421 21.09 -16.83 17.66
N LEU A 422 20.68 -17.92 18.28
CA LEU A 422 19.54 -17.90 19.20
C LEU A 422 19.81 -17.00 20.44
N GLU A 423 21.02 -17.02 20.98
CA GLU A 423 21.41 -16.10 22.06
C GLU A 423 21.33 -14.65 21.65
N ALA A 424 21.72 -14.33 20.40
CA ALA A 424 21.58 -12.99 19.83
C ALA A 424 20.10 -12.59 19.66
N VAL A 425 19.26 -13.48 19.13
CA VAL A 425 17.81 -13.29 19.02
C VAL A 425 17.18 -13.02 20.41
N MET A 426 17.57 -13.81 21.43
CA MET A 426 17.04 -13.62 22.78
C MET A 426 17.49 -12.30 23.42
N ARG A 427 18.74 -11.85 23.16
CA ARG A 427 19.20 -10.51 23.66
C ARG A 427 18.31 -9.38 23.09
N TYR A 428 17.97 -9.44 21.81
CA TYR A 428 17.05 -8.47 21.22
C TYR A 428 15.63 -8.58 21.82
N ALA A 429 15.13 -9.79 22.04
CA ALA A 429 13.83 -10.00 22.68
C ALA A 429 13.80 -9.46 24.11
N ASP A 430 14.87 -9.66 24.89
CA ASP A 430 15.01 -9.10 26.24
C ASP A 430 15.04 -7.56 26.20
N LEU A 431 15.72 -6.96 25.21
CA LEU A 431 15.68 -5.51 24.98
C LEU A 431 14.26 -5.04 24.68
N LEU A 432 13.55 -5.69 23.76
CA LEU A 432 12.15 -5.35 23.44
C LEU A 432 11.25 -5.37 24.67
N VAL A 433 11.37 -6.43 25.49
CA VAL A 433 10.59 -6.54 26.74
C VAL A 433 10.91 -5.37 27.68
N SER A 434 12.18 -4.95 27.76
CA SER A 434 12.58 -3.82 28.59
C SER A 434 12.12 -2.46 28.11
N LEU A 435 11.90 -2.31 26.79
CA LEU A 435 11.43 -1.10 26.15
C LEU A 435 9.90 -1.00 26.07
N GLN A 436 9.17 -2.08 26.40
CA GLN A 436 7.71 -2.11 26.28
C GLN A 436 7.05 -1.16 27.27
N ASN A 437 6.19 -0.28 26.80
CA ASN A 437 5.39 0.61 27.61
C ASN A 437 4.34 -0.14 28.47
N GLU A 438 3.85 0.50 29.52
CA GLU A 438 2.83 -0.11 30.40
C GLU A 438 1.55 -0.49 29.66
N ASP A 439 1.15 0.25 28.62
CA ASP A 439 0.01 -0.01 27.77
C ASP A 439 0.23 -1.14 26.73
N GLY A 440 1.42 -1.73 26.69
CA GLY A 440 1.80 -2.80 25.78
C GLY A 440 2.42 -2.31 24.46
N SER A 441 2.42 -1.02 24.18
CA SER A 441 3.02 -0.44 22.98
C SER A 441 4.54 -0.37 23.05
N TRP A 442 5.15 -0.05 21.90
CA TRP A 442 6.52 0.45 21.79
C TRP A 442 6.51 1.79 21.06
N TYR A 443 7.53 2.59 21.32
CA TYR A 443 7.79 3.73 20.47
C TYR A 443 8.33 3.28 19.11
N ARG A 444 8.08 4.08 18.10
CA ARG A 444 8.41 3.77 16.71
C ARG A 444 9.91 3.72 16.44
N ALA A 445 10.71 4.50 17.20
CA ALA A 445 12.13 4.61 17.01
C ALA A 445 12.84 4.85 18.36
N TYR A 446 14.10 4.39 18.43
CA TYR A 446 14.92 4.48 19.63
C TYR A 446 16.36 4.85 19.29
N GLU A 447 17.00 5.60 20.20
CA GLU A 447 18.46 5.70 20.27
C GLU A 447 19.07 4.41 20.85
N PRO A 448 20.40 4.18 20.71
CA PRO A 448 21.05 2.94 21.19
C PRO A 448 20.94 2.68 22.70
N ASP A 449 20.71 3.71 23.50
CA ASP A 449 20.52 3.60 24.96
C ASP A 449 19.06 3.29 25.38
N GLY A 450 18.15 3.16 24.37
CA GLY A 450 16.73 2.92 24.59
C GLY A 450 15.89 4.19 24.73
N THR A 451 16.49 5.37 24.57
CA THR A 451 15.73 6.64 24.56
C THR A 451 14.79 6.68 23.35
N PRO A 452 13.47 6.91 23.54
CA PRO A 452 12.54 7.01 22.41
C PRO A 452 12.76 8.27 21.60
N VAL A 453 12.59 8.13 20.27
CA VAL A 453 12.71 9.25 19.33
C VAL A 453 11.34 9.59 18.73
N PHE A 454 10.98 10.86 18.82
CA PHE A 454 9.72 11.39 18.28
C PHE A 454 9.99 12.25 17.04
N MET A 455 9.14 12.11 16.04
CA MET A 455 9.33 12.75 14.75
C MET A 455 8.00 13.18 14.12
N LEU A 456 8.06 14.15 13.20
CA LEU A 456 6.93 14.64 12.42
C LEU A 456 5.72 15.07 13.31
N GLU A 457 6.01 15.67 14.46
CA GLU A 457 4.98 16.26 15.30
C GLU A 457 4.73 17.72 14.91
N GLU A 458 3.55 17.95 14.37
CA GLU A 458 3.14 19.28 13.96
C GLU A 458 2.37 20.01 15.08
N PRO A 459 2.49 21.34 15.19
CA PRO A 459 1.81 22.09 16.25
C PRO A 459 0.28 21.97 16.25
N TRP A 460 -0.31 21.67 15.09
CA TRP A 460 -1.76 21.52 14.94
C TRP A 460 -2.29 20.14 15.36
N MET A 461 -1.42 19.15 15.56
CA MET A 461 -1.80 17.80 15.99
C MET A 461 -2.32 17.80 17.42
N THR A 462 -3.38 17.06 17.63
CA THR A 462 -3.87 16.70 18.97
C THR A 462 -2.89 15.76 19.67
N GLU A 463 -2.93 15.71 21.01
CA GLU A 463 -2.07 14.78 21.76
C GLU A 463 -2.36 13.32 21.41
N GLN A 464 -3.62 12.98 21.11
CA GLN A 464 -3.99 11.63 20.67
C GLN A 464 -3.34 11.26 19.34
N GLU A 465 -3.29 12.17 18.37
CA GLU A 465 -2.62 11.96 17.08
C GLU A 465 -1.11 11.82 17.26
N ARG A 466 -0.50 12.62 18.12
CA ARG A 466 0.94 12.51 18.45
C ARG A 466 1.25 11.17 19.07
N GLU A 467 0.52 10.76 20.12
CA GLU A 467 0.72 9.47 20.79
C GLU A 467 0.55 8.30 19.82
N ARG A 468 -0.43 8.37 18.92
CA ARG A 468 -0.62 7.36 17.88
C ARG A 468 0.58 7.29 16.93
N GLY A 469 1.08 8.43 16.46
CA GLY A 469 2.27 8.50 15.61
C GLY A 469 3.54 8.01 16.31
N ARG A 470 3.74 8.38 17.58
CA ARG A 470 4.89 7.94 18.40
C ARG A 470 4.94 6.43 18.58
N LYS A 471 3.77 5.77 18.65
CA LYS A 471 3.60 4.34 18.94
C LYS A 471 3.20 3.52 17.71
N ALA A 472 3.16 4.14 16.53
CA ALA A 472 2.98 3.45 15.27
C ALA A 472 4.06 2.37 15.10
N ALA A 473 3.71 1.25 14.51
CA ALA A 473 4.54 0.06 14.38
C ALA A 473 4.57 -0.90 15.58
N SER A 474 3.80 -0.66 16.66
CA SER A 474 3.71 -1.58 17.81
C SER A 474 3.19 -2.99 17.45
N ALA A 475 2.55 -3.18 16.31
CA ALA A 475 2.13 -4.49 15.82
C ALA A 475 3.29 -5.36 15.31
N ILE A 476 4.40 -4.75 14.87
CA ILE A 476 5.51 -5.44 14.19
C ILE A 476 6.23 -6.45 15.12
N PRO A 477 6.59 -6.14 16.37
CA PRO A 477 7.26 -7.09 17.25
C PRO A 477 6.39 -8.30 17.65
N ILE A 478 5.07 -8.25 17.46
CA ILE A 478 4.16 -9.32 17.88
C ILE A 478 4.51 -10.64 17.18
N VAL A 479 4.68 -10.61 15.86
CA VAL A 479 5.01 -11.80 15.06
C VAL A 479 6.34 -12.41 15.54
N PHE A 480 7.36 -11.58 15.72
CA PHE A 480 8.66 -12.02 16.22
C PHE A 480 8.57 -12.67 17.60
N LEU A 481 7.87 -12.05 18.55
CA LEU A 481 7.73 -12.57 19.92
C LEU A 481 6.88 -13.86 19.96
N CYS A 482 5.85 -13.98 19.12
CA CYS A 482 5.07 -15.21 18.95
C CYS A 482 5.95 -16.33 18.38
N ASN A 483 6.71 -16.05 17.32
CA ASN A 483 7.64 -16.99 16.69
C ASN A 483 8.71 -17.49 17.69
N LEU A 484 9.26 -16.58 18.50
CA LEU A 484 10.25 -16.95 19.51
C LEU A 484 9.62 -17.78 20.64
N ALA A 485 8.41 -17.42 21.09
CA ALA A 485 7.69 -18.20 22.11
C ALA A 485 7.35 -19.60 21.61
N GLU A 486 7.00 -19.75 20.33
CA GLU A 486 6.80 -21.05 19.67
C GLU A 486 8.11 -21.84 19.64
N TYR A 487 9.19 -21.24 19.16
CA TYR A 487 10.51 -21.86 19.13
C TYR A 487 10.92 -22.42 20.51
N LEU A 488 10.68 -21.68 21.57
CA LEU A 488 11.04 -22.07 22.95
C LEU A 488 10.04 -23.07 23.58
N SER A 489 8.92 -23.40 22.93
CA SER A 489 7.93 -24.34 23.45
C SER A 489 8.29 -25.80 23.20
N GLU A 490 9.23 -26.11 22.30
CA GLU A 490 9.58 -27.47 21.93
C GLU A 490 10.57 -28.08 22.94
N GLU A 491 10.34 -29.37 23.29
CA GLU A 491 11.04 -30.08 24.38
C GLU A 491 12.57 -30.21 24.20
N VAL A 492 13.09 -30.01 23.00
CA VAL A 492 14.51 -30.14 22.66
C VAL A 492 15.39 -29.12 23.38
N TYR A 493 14.81 -28.00 23.84
CA TYR A 493 15.57 -26.94 24.51
C TYR A 493 15.92 -27.25 25.98
N SER A 494 15.28 -28.24 26.59
CA SER A 494 15.41 -28.52 28.01
C SER A 494 16.70 -29.28 28.43
N THR A 495 17.43 -29.84 27.45
CA THR A 495 18.51 -30.78 27.74
C THR A 495 19.93 -30.22 27.61
N ASP A 496 20.15 -29.08 26.93
CA ASP A 496 21.51 -28.65 26.53
C ASP A 496 22.00 -27.32 27.12
N VAL A 497 21.23 -26.61 27.95
CA VAL A 497 21.66 -25.34 28.53
C VAL A 497 21.80 -25.48 30.06
N GLU A 498 22.97 -25.94 30.50
CA GLU A 498 23.38 -25.80 31.90
C GLU A 498 23.56 -24.32 32.27
N ASN A 499 22.74 -23.81 33.18
CA ASN A 499 22.82 -22.48 33.82
C ASN A 499 22.00 -21.31 33.23
N THR A 500 20.88 -21.52 32.51
CA THR A 500 19.93 -20.42 32.22
C THR A 500 18.59 -20.65 32.90
N GLU A 501 17.84 -19.57 33.20
CA GLU A 501 16.44 -19.68 33.62
C GLU A 501 15.67 -20.68 32.77
N PRO A 502 14.74 -21.45 33.33
CA PRO A 502 14.00 -22.45 32.58
C PRO A 502 13.40 -21.83 31.27
N ALA A 503 13.62 -22.46 30.15
CA ALA A 503 13.11 -21.98 28.84
C ALA A 503 11.60 -21.66 28.87
N GLY A 504 10.83 -22.40 29.67
CA GLY A 504 9.42 -22.13 29.93
C GLY A 504 9.13 -20.79 30.63
N SER A 505 10.08 -20.21 31.39
CA SER A 505 9.92 -18.88 31.99
C SER A 505 10.10 -17.78 30.92
N LYS A 506 11.13 -17.88 30.10
CA LYS A 506 11.37 -16.93 29.00
C LYS A 506 10.28 -16.96 27.95
N ARG A 507 9.82 -18.15 27.52
CA ARG A 507 8.64 -18.31 26.67
C ARG A 507 7.45 -17.52 27.20
N SER A 508 7.14 -17.70 28.48
CA SER A 508 6.05 -16.98 29.16
C SER A 508 6.22 -15.45 29.13
N VAL A 509 7.46 -14.95 29.28
CA VAL A 509 7.77 -13.51 29.24
C VAL A 509 7.49 -12.94 27.86
N TYR A 510 8.02 -13.58 26.81
CA TYR A 510 7.87 -13.10 25.43
C TYR A 510 6.43 -13.19 24.94
N LEU A 511 5.72 -14.29 25.22
CA LEU A 511 4.30 -14.40 24.87
C LEU A 511 3.44 -13.37 25.61
N ARG A 512 3.72 -13.10 26.90
CA ARG A 512 2.99 -12.02 27.62
C ARG A 512 3.24 -10.64 27.02
N ALA A 513 4.47 -10.35 26.57
CA ALA A 513 4.78 -9.09 25.88
C ALA A 513 4.02 -8.99 24.55
N ALA A 514 3.97 -10.08 23.77
CA ALA A 514 3.19 -10.13 22.55
C ALA A 514 1.67 -9.91 22.79
N VAL A 515 1.12 -10.57 23.82
CA VAL A 515 -0.30 -10.42 24.20
C VAL A 515 -0.60 -8.98 24.62
N LYS A 516 0.26 -8.34 25.43
CA LYS A 516 0.08 -6.92 25.79
C LYS A 516 0.08 -6.01 24.59
N ALA A 517 0.98 -6.25 23.62
CA ALA A 517 0.99 -5.48 22.38
C ALA A 517 -0.26 -5.74 21.52
N GLY A 518 -0.74 -6.97 21.49
CA GLY A 518 -2.02 -7.31 20.86
C GLY A 518 -3.19 -6.55 21.50
N GLU A 519 -3.25 -6.43 22.83
CA GLU A 519 -4.25 -5.61 23.53
C GLU A 519 -4.17 -4.13 23.10
N TYR A 520 -2.96 -3.61 22.99
CA TYR A 520 -2.76 -2.24 22.46
C TYR A 520 -3.31 -2.10 21.03
N VAL A 521 -3.00 -3.05 20.15
CA VAL A 521 -3.51 -3.05 18.76
C VAL A 521 -5.04 -3.13 18.72
N LEU A 522 -5.64 -4.01 19.55
CA LEU A 522 -7.10 -4.15 19.63
C LEU A 522 -7.77 -2.89 20.17
N SER A 523 -7.23 -2.31 21.24
CA SER A 523 -7.79 -1.12 21.90
C SER A 523 -7.53 0.19 21.16
N GLY A 524 -6.53 0.22 20.28
CA GLY A 524 -6.18 1.35 19.43
C GLY A 524 -6.63 1.12 17.99
N GLY A 525 -5.73 0.59 17.15
CA GLY A 525 -5.93 0.48 15.70
C GLY A 525 -7.20 -0.23 15.28
N CYS A 526 -7.53 -1.38 15.90
CA CYS A 526 -8.73 -2.13 15.55
C CYS A 526 -10.02 -1.42 16.01
N ARG A 527 -10.04 -0.88 17.24
CA ARG A 527 -11.22 -0.16 17.75
C ARG A 527 -11.45 1.16 17.02
N GLU A 528 -10.39 1.89 16.72
CA GLU A 528 -10.46 3.15 15.98
C GLU A 528 -10.55 2.92 14.47
N GLU A 529 -10.37 1.68 14.01
CA GLU A 529 -10.35 1.29 12.60
C GLU A 529 -9.38 2.15 11.79
N LEU A 530 -8.20 2.40 12.38
CA LEU A 530 -7.18 3.30 11.85
C LEU A 530 -5.80 2.67 12.01
N PHE A 531 -5.23 2.19 10.91
CA PHE A 531 -3.91 1.57 10.86
C PHE A 531 -2.94 2.50 10.16
N GLN A 532 -1.91 2.98 10.88
CA GLN A 532 -0.99 3.98 10.37
C GLN A 532 0.46 3.70 10.77
N GLY A 533 1.40 4.27 10.02
CA GLY A 533 2.83 4.26 10.33
C GLY A 533 3.51 2.91 10.21
N GLY A 534 3.03 2.01 9.37
CA GLY A 534 3.70 0.76 9.02
C GLY A 534 4.96 1.00 8.21
N THR A 535 4.90 1.94 7.25
CA THR A 535 6.09 2.38 6.52
C THR A 535 7.00 3.23 7.40
N LEU A 536 8.26 3.40 7.00
CA LEU A 536 9.19 4.29 7.69
C LEU A 536 9.01 5.76 7.31
N ASP A 537 8.35 6.02 6.19
CA ASP A 537 8.28 7.35 5.59
C ASP A 537 7.50 8.34 6.46
N ASN A 538 6.35 7.96 6.99
CA ASN A 538 5.56 8.86 7.83
C ASN A 538 4.71 8.10 8.87
N PRO A 539 4.89 8.39 10.18
CA PRO A 539 4.10 7.74 11.24
C PRO A 539 2.62 8.16 11.25
N ASN A 540 2.29 9.24 10.59
CA ASN A 540 0.98 9.89 10.71
C ASN A 540 0.03 9.53 9.56
N VAL A 541 0.50 8.79 8.56
CA VAL A 541 -0.33 8.35 7.44
C VAL A 541 -0.89 6.97 7.68
N VAL A 542 -2.13 6.78 7.25
CA VAL A 542 -2.74 5.45 7.14
C VAL A 542 -2.07 4.73 5.97
N ASP A 543 -1.69 3.48 6.18
CA ASP A 543 -1.00 2.73 5.15
C ASP A 543 -1.34 1.24 5.15
N LYS A 544 -1.09 0.61 4.01
CA LYS A 544 -1.31 -0.82 3.76
C LYS A 544 -0.51 -1.69 4.71
N GLU A 545 0.73 -1.33 4.96
CA GLU A 545 1.67 -2.13 5.76
C GLU A 545 1.26 -2.17 7.23
N ALA A 546 0.76 -1.06 7.78
CA ALA A 546 0.23 -1.02 9.14
C ALA A 546 -0.96 -1.97 9.33
N ALA A 547 -1.87 -2.01 8.35
CA ALA A 547 -2.99 -2.95 8.37
C ALA A 547 -2.51 -4.41 8.26
N GLN A 548 -1.52 -4.68 7.40
CA GLN A 548 -0.92 -6.01 7.26
C GLN A 548 -0.25 -6.50 8.54
N TYR A 549 0.59 -5.66 9.20
CA TYR A 549 1.23 -6.03 10.46
C TYR A 549 0.24 -6.22 11.59
N ALA A 550 -0.82 -5.41 11.67
CA ALA A 550 -1.87 -5.59 12.66
C ALA A 550 -2.63 -6.91 12.43
N MET A 551 -2.98 -7.23 11.18
CA MET A 551 -3.60 -8.51 10.82
C MET A 551 -2.70 -9.69 11.17
N ALA A 552 -1.44 -9.67 10.75
CA ALA A 552 -0.48 -10.74 11.00
C ALA A 552 -0.20 -10.91 12.50
N GLY A 553 0.04 -9.82 13.23
CA GLY A 553 0.26 -9.86 14.68
C GLY A 553 -0.94 -10.46 15.42
N CYS A 554 -2.15 -10.03 15.09
CA CYS A 554 -3.38 -10.58 15.68
C CYS A 554 -3.59 -12.05 15.30
N TRP A 555 -3.31 -12.44 14.02
CA TRP A 555 -3.39 -13.84 13.60
C TRP A 555 -2.42 -14.74 14.39
N HIS A 556 -1.15 -14.36 14.51
CA HIS A 556 -0.17 -15.12 15.28
C HIS A 556 -0.54 -15.23 16.76
N LEU A 557 -1.12 -14.19 17.37
CA LEU A 557 -1.65 -14.27 18.72
C LEU A 557 -2.83 -15.24 18.82
N TYR A 558 -3.72 -15.26 17.84
CA TYR A 558 -4.80 -16.24 17.79
C TYR A 558 -4.25 -17.67 17.71
N GLU A 559 -3.26 -17.94 16.84
CA GLU A 559 -2.59 -19.24 16.76
C GLU A 559 -1.96 -19.65 18.11
N GLN A 560 -1.32 -18.72 18.83
CA GLN A 560 -0.65 -19.02 20.09
C GLN A 560 -1.58 -19.15 21.30
N THR A 561 -2.70 -18.44 21.33
CA THR A 561 -3.57 -18.32 22.50
C THR A 561 -4.92 -18.98 22.33
N GLY A 562 -5.43 -19.16 21.11
CA GLY A 562 -6.79 -19.56 20.80
C GLY A 562 -7.85 -18.50 21.13
N GLU A 563 -7.45 -17.28 21.52
CA GLU A 563 -8.37 -16.24 21.96
C GLU A 563 -9.04 -15.55 20.75
N ARG A 564 -10.34 -15.75 20.60
CA ARG A 564 -11.14 -15.30 19.46
C ARG A 564 -11.08 -13.78 19.21
N ARG A 565 -10.87 -12.97 20.25
CA ARG A 565 -10.71 -11.51 20.07
C ARG A 565 -9.55 -11.12 19.17
N PHE A 566 -8.47 -11.92 19.14
CA PHE A 566 -7.35 -11.68 18.22
C PHE A 566 -7.73 -12.05 16.78
N LEU A 567 -8.52 -13.11 16.57
CA LEU A 567 -9.08 -13.40 15.26
C LEU A 567 -9.98 -12.26 14.74
N GLU A 568 -10.82 -11.69 15.62
CA GLU A 568 -11.66 -10.54 15.30
C GLU A 568 -10.81 -9.30 14.95
N GLY A 569 -9.71 -9.08 15.67
CA GLY A 569 -8.73 -8.04 15.34
C GLY A 569 -8.06 -8.27 14.00
N ALA A 570 -7.65 -9.51 13.70
CA ALA A 570 -7.08 -9.89 12.40
C ALA A 570 -8.09 -9.65 11.26
N ALA A 571 -9.37 -9.99 11.47
CA ALA A 571 -10.42 -9.75 10.49
C ALA A 571 -10.65 -8.25 10.23
N THR A 572 -10.67 -7.42 11.28
CA THR A 572 -10.82 -5.97 11.13
C THR A 572 -9.66 -5.36 10.32
N ALA A 573 -8.43 -5.70 10.68
CA ALA A 573 -7.25 -5.23 9.96
C ALA A 573 -7.19 -5.80 8.53
N GLY A 574 -7.54 -7.08 8.36
CA GLY A 574 -7.61 -7.75 7.06
C GLY A 574 -8.60 -7.11 6.10
N LYS A 575 -9.78 -6.69 6.57
CA LYS A 575 -10.76 -5.96 5.75
C LYS A 575 -10.19 -4.65 5.23
N GLN A 576 -9.50 -3.87 6.06
CA GLN A 576 -8.82 -2.66 5.57
C GLN A 576 -7.69 -3.00 4.61
N PHE A 577 -6.84 -3.98 4.94
CA PHE A 577 -5.77 -4.42 4.03
C PHE A 577 -6.30 -4.81 2.65
N VAL A 578 -7.43 -5.52 2.57
CA VAL A 578 -8.07 -5.88 1.29
C VAL A 578 -8.36 -4.64 0.45
N THR A 579 -8.84 -3.55 1.05
CA THR A 579 -9.19 -2.33 0.31
C THR A 579 -7.99 -1.58 -0.29
N TRP A 580 -6.76 -1.97 0.04
CA TRP A 580 -5.54 -1.44 -0.57
C TRP A 580 -5.14 -2.17 -1.87
N ASN A 581 -5.91 -3.16 -2.31
CA ASN A 581 -5.60 -3.92 -3.51
C ASN A 581 -6.66 -3.66 -4.59
N TYR A 582 -6.22 -3.49 -5.84
CA TYR A 582 -7.11 -3.15 -6.95
C TYR A 582 -8.12 -4.26 -7.23
N ILE A 583 -9.40 -3.88 -7.34
CA ILE A 583 -10.50 -4.78 -7.75
C ILE A 583 -10.92 -4.58 -9.20
N TRP A 584 -10.32 -3.64 -9.90
CA TRP A 584 -10.59 -3.30 -11.29
C TRP A 584 -9.28 -3.11 -12.07
N ASN A 585 -9.38 -3.01 -13.39
CA ASN A 585 -8.23 -2.79 -14.25
C ASN A 585 -8.19 -1.33 -14.68
N ALA A 586 -7.36 -0.55 -14.01
CA ALA A 586 -7.08 0.83 -14.39
C ALA A 586 -6.40 0.88 -15.77
N PRO A 587 -6.75 1.85 -16.61
CA PRO A 587 -6.19 1.94 -17.95
C PRO A 587 -4.71 2.28 -17.92
N VAL A 588 -3.91 1.61 -18.74
CA VAL A 588 -2.48 1.84 -18.87
C VAL A 588 -2.18 2.74 -20.09
N LYS A 589 -1.13 3.53 -19.97
CA LYS A 589 -0.74 4.47 -21.02
C LYS A 589 -0.14 3.76 -22.23
N GLU A 590 -0.66 4.04 -23.43
CA GLU A 590 -0.09 3.54 -24.68
C GLU A 590 1.40 3.91 -24.84
N GLY A 591 2.18 3.02 -25.45
CA GLY A 591 3.63 3.19 -25.66
C GLY A 591 4.47 2.95 -24.42
N THR A 592 3.90 2.41 -23.35
CA THR A 592 4.64 1.98 -22.15
C THR A 592 4.77 0.46 -22.11
N VAL A 593 5.76 -0.04 -21.35
CA VAL A 593 5.95 -1.47 -21.09
C VAL A 593 4.66 -2.11 -20.55
N LEU A 594 3.90 -1.39 -19.72
CA LEU A 594 2.64 -1.88 -19.17
C LEU A 594 1.58 -2.13 -20.26
N ALA A 595 1.49 -1.22 -21.25
CA ALA A 595 0.56 -1.40 -22.36
C ALA A 595 0.96 -2.57 -23.27
N GLU A 596 2.25 -2.72 -23.56
CA GLU A 596 2.80 -3.83 -24.35
C GLU A 596 2.50 -5.18 -23.69
N LYS A 597 2.61 -5.27 -22.37
CA LYS A 597 2.28 -6.44 -21.57
C LYS A 597 0.78 -6.70 -21.43
N LYS A 598 -0.07 -5.76 -21.78
CA LYS A 598 -1.50 -5.76 -21.43
C LYS A 598 -1.71 -5.91 -19.91
N PHE A 599 -0.93 -5.14 -19.16
CA PHE A 599 -0.93 -5.15 -17.70
C PHE A 599 -2.32 -4.91 -17.14
N ARG A 600 -2.66 -5.64 -16.08
CA ARG A 600 -3.92 -5.54 -15.35
C ARG A 600 -3.65 -5.20 -13.89
N THR A 601 -4.28 -4.16 -13.38
CA THR A 601 -4.07 -3.74 -11.98
C THR A 601 -4.81 -4.61 -10.98
N LYS A 602 -5.88 -5.31 -11.36
CA LYS A 602 -6.65 -6.15 -10.43
C LYS A 602 -5.74 -7.17 -9.73
N GLY A 603 -5.82 -7.20 -8.40
CA GLY A 603 -4.97 -8.01 -7.53
C GLY A 603 -3.64 -7.34 -7.14
N MET A 604 -3.22 -6.26 -7.81
CA MET A 604 -2.01 -5.53 -7.42
C MET A 604 -2.27 -4.65 -6.20
N GLY A 605 -1.30 -4.58 -5.29
CA GLY A 605 -1.35 -3.68 -4.15
C GLY A 605 -1.04 -2.24 -4.54
N ALA A 606 -1.82 -1.28 -4.04
CA ALA A 606 -1.43 0.11 -4.09
C ALA A 606 -0.31 0.38 -3.06
N ILE A 607 0.63 1.23 -3.39
CA ILE A 607 1.62 1.73 -2.44
C ILE A 607 0.91 2.57 -1.36
N ASN A 608 1.60 2.88 -0.27
CA ASN A 608 1.03 3.60 0.87
C ASN A 608 0.38 4.97 0.51
N SER A 609 -0.36 5.54 1.46
CA SER A 609 -1.12 6.78 1.25
C SER A 609 -0.25 8.03 1.00
N ILE A 610 1.03 8.02 1.34
CA ILE A 610 1.97 9.10 1.00
C ILE A 610 2.00 9.31 -0.52
N TRP A 611 1.95 8.22 -1.25
CA TRP A 611 1.93 8.19 -2.71
C TRP A 611 0.51 8.18 -3.29
N CYS A 612 -0.51 8.24 -2.42
CA CYS A 612 -1.93 8.21 -2.77
C CYS A 612 -2.27 7.13 -3.80
N GLY A 613 -1.76 5.91 -3.63
CA GLY A 613 -2.11 4.77 -4.48
C GLY A 613 -1.66 4.81 -5.94
N GLY A 614 -0.96 5.85 -6.40
CA GLY A 614 -0.61 6.00 -7.82
C GLY A 614 0.48 5.04 -8.35
N VAL A 615 1.01 4.17 -7.50
CA VAL A 615 2.01 3.15 -7.84
C VAL A 615 1.50 1.80 -7.35
N VAL A 616 1.71 0.75 -8.11
CA VAL A 616 1.42 -0.63 -7.71
C VAL A 616 2.69 -1.36 -7.34
N ASP A 617 2.61 -2.21 -6.32
CA ASP A 617 3.68 -3.04 -5.81
C ASP A 617 3.21 -4.47 -5.45
N ILE A 618 4.14 -5.31 -5.00
CA ILE A 618 3.84 -6.67 -4.51
C ILE A 618 3.98 -6.82 -3.00
N TYR A 619 4.05 -5.73 -2.25
CA TYR A 619 4.23 -5.79 -0.78
C TYR A 619 3.13 -6.61 -0.08
N SER A 620 1.94 -6.64 -0.66
CA SER A 620 0.81 -7.45 -0.19
C SER A 620 1.14 -8.94 -0.05
N LEU A 621 2.11 -9.47 -0.81
CA LEU A 621 2.54 -10.87 -0.73
C LEU A 621 3.12 -11.27 0.64
N PHE A 622 3.68 -10.34 1.41
CA PHE A 622 4.25 -10.67 2.72
C PHE A 622 3.27 -11.37 3.66
N HIS A 623 1.98 -11.03 3.58
CA HIS A 623 0.97 -11.51 4.51
C HIS A 623 -0.28 -12.09 3.83
N ILE A 624 -0.15 -12.59 2.60
CA ILE A 624 -1.27 -13.29 1.92
C ILE A 624 -1.65 -14.59 2.63
N ARG A 625 -0.69 -15.27 3.30
CA ARG A 625 -0.96 -16.45 4.12
C ARG A 625 -1.93 -16.09 5.26
N GLU A 626 -1.61 -15.06 6.01
CA GLU A 626 -2.42 -14.62 7.14
C GLU A 626 -3.79 -14.10 6.68
N LEU A 627 -3.85 -13.43 5.53
CA LEU A 627 -5.12 -13.02 4.91
C LEU A 627 -6.00 -14.24 4.55
N TYR A 628 -5.40 -15.22 3.87
CA TYR A 628 -6.07 -16.45 3.48
C TYR A 628 -6.60 -17.22 4.70
N LEU A 629 -5.77 -17.39 5.71
CA LEU A 629 -6.13 -18.12 6.94
C LEU A 629 -7.19 -17.37 7.76
N THR A 630 -7.10 -16.03 7.84
CA THR A 630 -8.13 -15.20 8.48
C THR A 630 -9.46 -15.37 7.75
N GLY A 631 -9.45 -15.33 6.42
CA GLY A 631 -10.64 -15.56 5.60
C GLY A 631 -11.26 -16.93 5.84
N ARG A 632 -10.45 -17.99 5.88
CA ARG A 632 -10.91 -19.35 6.15
C ARG A 632 -11.53 -19.51 7.53
N GLU A 633 -10.87 -18.98 8.56
CA GLU A 633 -11.32 -19.13 9.95
C GLU A 633 -12.56 -18.29 10.26
N THR A 634 -12.74 -17.16 9.58
CA THR A 634 -13.92 -16.31 9.72
C THR A 634 -15.04 -16.63 8.72
N GLY A 635 -14.77 -17.44 7.71
CA GLY A 635 -15.71 -17.71 6.61
C GLY A 635 -15.84 -16.56 5.61
N ASP A 636 -14.85 -15.68 5.52
CA ASP A 636 -14.83 -14.56 4.58
C ASP A 636 -14.22 -14.97 3.23
N GLU A 637 -15.09 -15.38 2.30
CA GLU A 637 -14.72 -15.84 0.96
C GLU A 637 -14.00 -14.76 0.13
N PHE A 638 -14.25 -13.47 0.43
CA PHE A 638 -13.59 -12.42 -0.33
C PHE A 638 -12.13 -12.24 0.07
N MET A 639 -11.78 -12.41 1.35
CA MET A 639 -10.37 -12.43 1.78
C MET A 639 -9.60 -13.58 1.14
N ILE A 640 -10.23 -14.76 1.04
CA ILE A 640 -9.63 -15.94 0.36
C ILE A 640 -9.37 -15.60 -1.11
N ARG A 641 -10.36 -15.10 -1.82
CA ARG A 641 -10.28 -14.70 -3.23
C ARG A 641 -9.27 -13.56 -3.45
N MET A 642 -9.18 -12.61 -2.53
CA MET A 642 -8.18 -11.53 -2.63
C MET A 642 -6.76 -12.07 -2.49
N ALA A 643 -6.51 -13.02 -1.60
CA ALA A 643 -5.19 -13.66 -1.48
C ALA A 643 -4.79 -14.38 -2.79
N GLU A 644 -5.73 -15.06 -3.44
CA GLU A 644 -5.54 -15.65 -4.77
C GLU A 644 -5.24 -14.57 -5.83
N TRP A 645 -5.99 -13.46 -5.85
CA TRP A 645 -5.76 -12.39 -6.82
C TRP A 645 -4.39 -11.75 -6.65
N ILE A 646 -3.98 -11.48 -5.40
CA ILE A 646 -2.67 -10.88 -5.09
C ILE A 646 -1.54 -11.82 -5.57
N SER A 647 -1.61 -13.11 -5.27
CA SER A 647 -0.58 -14.07 -5.69
C SER A 647 -0.54 -14.23 -7.22
N THR A 648 -1.69 -14.25 -7.87
CA THR A 648 -1.78 -14.37 -9.33
C THR A 648 -1.29 -13.13 -10.07
N ALA A 649 -1.56 -11.92 -9.55
CA ALA A 649 -1.21 -10.67 -10.24
C ALA A 649 0.29 -10.35 -10.19
N ALA A 650 1.00 -10.81 -9.18
CA ALA A 650 2.35 -10.39 -8.83
C ALA A 650 3.41 -10.66 -9.92
N HIS A 651 3.24 -11.72 -10.72
CA HIS A 651 4.18 -12.07 -11.80
C HIS A 651 4.31 -10.98 -12.87
N GLN A 652 3.31 -10.12 -13.03
CA GLN A 652 3.26 -9.14 -14.10
C GLN A 652 4.38 -8.10 -14.04
N ILE A 653 4.95 -7.86 -12.87
CA ILE A 653 6.04 -6.88 -12.69
C ILE A 653 7.42 -7.55 -12.57
N MET A 654 7.53 -8.82 -12.94
CA MET A 654 8.76 -9.59 -12.95
C MET A 654 9.14 -10.00 -14.39
N SER A 655 10.43 -10.04 -14.71
CA SER A 655 10.91 -10.64 -15.96
C SER A 655 10.93 -12.17 -15.87
N TRP A 656 10.47 -12.84 -16.91
CA TRP A 656 10.45 -14.29 -16.99
C TRP A 656 10.75 -14.76 -18.42
N PRO A 657 10.98 -16.07 -18.70
CA PRO A 657 11.39 -16.54 -20.03
C PRO A 657 10.47 -16.13 -21.18
N GLY A 658 9.17 -15.97 -20.92
CA GLY A 658 8.18 -15.56 -21.92
C GLY A 658 8.04 -14.05 -22.08
N ASP A 659 8.52 -13.26 -21.12
CA ASP A 659 8.46 -11.79 -21.17
C ASP A 659 9.58 -11.14 -20.33
N ARG A 660 10.57 -10.61 -21.01
CA ARG A 660 11.74 -9.96 -20.40
C ARG A 660 11.48 -8.54 -19.92
N MET A 661 10.42 -7.89 -20.34
CA MET A 661 10.10 -6.49 -19.99
C MET A 661 11.23 -5.48 -20.33
N GLY A 662 12.13 -5.83 -21.23
CA GLY A 662 13.35 -5.06 -21.47
C GLY A 662 14.41 -5.15 -20.37
N PHE A 663 14.23 -6.05 -19.37
CA PHE A 663 15.21 -6.27 -18.31
C PHE A 663 16.35 -7.17 -18.76
N ALA A 664 17.51 -6.96 -18.15
CA ALA A 664 18.73 -7.65 -18.54
C ALA A 664 18.67 -9.15 -18.29
N ASP A 665 17.93 -9.57 -17.27
CA ASP A 665 17.90 -10.97 -16.83
C ASP A 665 16.51 -11.48 -16.39
N ILE A 666 16.40 -12.78 -16.17
CA ILE A 666 15.18 -13.44 -15.67
C ILE A 666 15.08 -13.24 -14.15
N GLY A 667 13.85 -13.09 -13.66
CA GLY A 667 13.54 -12.90 -12.26
C GLY A 667 13.84 -11.51 -11.72
N MET A 668 14.31 -10.60 -12.55
CA MET A 668 14.46 -9.20 -12.17
C MET A 668 13.09 -8.57 -12.01
N GLN A 669 12.94 -7.78 -10.96
CA GLN A 669 11.68 -7.15 -10.62
C GLN A 669 11.94 -5.78 -10.03
N PRO A 670 11.26 -4.73 -10.52
CA PRO A 670 11.25 -3.43 -9.85
C PRO A 670 10.38 -3.47 -8.59
N GLU A 671 10.52 -2.45 -7.76
CA GLU A 671 9.65 -2.27 -6.60
C GLU A 671 8.19 -2.08 -7.02
N GLY A 672 7.95 -1.30 -8.07
CA GLY A 672 6.61 -1.06 -8.57
C GLY A 672 6.55 -0.32 -9.90
N PHE A 673 5.33 -0.05 -10.33
CA PHE A 673 5.00 0.71 -11.55
C PHE A 673 4.05 1.86 -11.27
N GLY A 674 4.28 3.00 -11.93
CA GLY A 674 3.37 4.13 -11.95
C GLY A 674 2.10 3.84 -12.75
N ILE A 675 0.95 3.85 -12.08
CA ILE A 675 -0.37 3.70 -12.72
C ILE A 675 -1.04 5.05 -12.91
N CYS A 676 -0.87 5.96 -11.95
CA CYS A 676 -1.37 7.32 -11.98
C CYS A 676 -0.20 8.28 -11.77
N PRO A 677 -0.18 9.47 -12.39
CA PRO A 677 0.90 10.42 -12.14
C PRO A 677 0.88 10.90 -10.68
N GLN A 678 2.06 11.03 -10.07
CA GLN A 678 2.21 11.61 -8.73
C GLN A 678 2.24 13.14 -8.77
N GLY A 679 2.34 13.71 -9.93
CA GLY A 679 2.26 15.13 -10.24
C GLY A 679 2.28 15.31 -11.75
N MET A 680 1.81 16.46 -12.22
CA MET A 680 1.75 16.77 -13.65
C MET A 680 3.02 17.48 -14.15
N ASP A 681 3.90 17.86 -13.22
CA ASP A 681 5.13 18.57 -13.57
C ASP A 681 6.24 17.59 -14.00
N GLU A 682 7.18 18.11 -14.79
CA GLU A 682 8.35 17.33 -15.22
C GLU A 682 9.17 16.91 -13.99
N GLY A 683 9.61 15.66 -13.96
CA GLY A 683 10.39 15.11 -12.85
C GLY A 683 9.56 14.32 -11.83
N MET A 684 8.25 14.38 -11.90
CA MET A 684 7.37 13.56 -11.06
C MET A 684 7.14 12.18 -11.70
N ILE A 685 6.79 11.19 -10.87
CA ILE A 685 6.45 9.84 -11.35
C ILE A 685 5.24 9.94 -12.28
N GLN A 686 5.38 9.33 -13.44
CA GLN A 686 4.38 9.30 -14.49
C GLN A 686 3.82 7.89 -14.70
N LYS A 687 2.73 7.79 -15.43
CA LYS A 687 2.16 6.50 -15.85
C LYS A 687 3.17 5.71 -16.68
N GLY A 688 3.42 4.47 -16.28
CA GLY A 688 4.36 3.57 -16.93
C GLY A 688 5.79 3.71 -16.43
N ASP A 689 6.08 4.64 -15.53
CA ASP A 689 7.38 4.72 -14.88
C ASP A 689 7.63 3.47 -14.02
N ILE A 690 8.87 3.01 -14.01
CA ILE A 690 9.30 1.84 -13.27
C ILE A 690 10.13 2.29 -12.08
N TRP A 691 9.81 1.77 -10.90
CA TRP A 691 10.55 2.03 -9.68
C TRP A 691 11.76 1.09 -9.53
N GLY A 692 12.77 1.46 -8.77
CA GLY A 692 13.99 0.67 -8.61
C GLY A 692 13.78 -0.71 -7.97
N THR A 693 14.85 -1.50 -7.92
CA THR A 693 14.83 -2.83 -7.28
C THR A 693 15.25 -2.74 -5.82
N LEU A 694 14.66 -3.58 -4.97
CA LEU A 694 14.93 -3.67 -3.53
C LEU A 694 14.90 -5.13 -3.06
N GLY A 695 15.52 -5.41 -1.92
CA GLY A 695 15.62 -6.77 -1.38
C GLY A 695 14.31 -7.38 -0.91
N TRP A 696 13.41 -6.56 -0.36
CA TRP A 696 12.13 -7.02 0.15
C TRP A 696 11.26 -7.71 -0.92
N ILE A 697 11.46 -7.36 -2.19
CA ILE A 697 10.74 -7.93 -3.32
C ILE A 697 10.91 -9.45 -3.37
N TYR A 698 12.16 -9.92 -3.16
CA TYR A 698 12.47 -11.35 -3.16
C TYR A 698 11.91 -12.04 -1.92
N SER A 699 11.99 -11.40 -0.75
CA SER A 699 11.39 -11.92 0.47
C SER A 699 9.87 -12.10 0.32
N ALA A 700 9.16 -11.09 -0.17
CA ALA A 700 7.73 -11.16 -0.39
C ALA A 700 7.34 -12.14 -1.51
N GLY A 701 8.03 -12.05 -2.66
CA GLY A 701 7.70 -12.81 -3.86
C GLY A 701 8.15 -14.27 -3.83
N ILE A 702 9.06 -14.65 -2.96
CA ILE A 702 9.50 -16.06 -2.78
C ILE A 702 8.82 -16.65 -1.54
N ASP A 703 9.18 -16.16 -0.34
CA ASP A 703 8.71 -16.77 0.90
C ASP A 703 7.23 -16.49 1.19
N GLY A 704 6.75 -15.27 0.89
CA GLY A 704 5.33 -14.95 1.04
C GLY A 704 4.44 -15.86 0.20
N VAL A 705 4.85 -16.12 -1.04
CA VAL A 705 4.14 -17.03 -1.97
C VAL A 705 4.28 -18.48 -1.53
N ASP A 706 5.48 -18.93 -1.14
CA ASP A 706 5.70 -20.32 -0.71
C ASP A 706 4.89 -20.67 0.55
N ARG A 707 4.85 -19.77 1.54
CA ARG A 707 4.02 -19.95 2.74
C ARG A 707 2.53 -20.03 2.41
N TYR A 708 2.06 -19.25 1.46
CA TYR A 708 0.68 -19.31 0.98
C TYR A 708 0.36 -20.65 0.29
N ILE A 709 1.21 -21.11 -0.62
CA ILE A 709 1.03 -22.39 -1.33
C ILE A 709 0.89 -23.56 -0.35
N ARG A 710 1.63 -23.55 0.75
CA ARG A 710 1.59 -24.61 1.78
C ARG A 710 0.22 -24.70 2.48
N GLU A 711 -0.55 -23.63 2.52
CA GLU A 711 -1.89 -23.60 3.14
C GLU A 711 -3.00 -24.01 2.16
N LEU A 712 -2.72 -24.05 0.85
CA LEU A 712 -3.70 -24.44 -0.15
C LEU A 712 -4.10 -25.92 0.00
N PRO A 713 -5.31 -26.31 -0.41
CA PRO A 713 -5.74 -27.70 -0.44
C PRO A 713 -4.78 -28.59 -1.24
N GLN A 714 -4.60 -29.84 -0.82
CA GLN A 714 -3.65 -30.77 -1.48
C GLN A 714 -3.87 -30.96 -2.98
N ALA A 715 -5.09 -30.79 -3.48
CA ALA A 715 -5.40 -30.86 -4.90
C ALA A 715 -4.76 -29.69 -5.65
N GLU A 716 -4.93 -28.45 -5.12
CA GLU A 716 -4.36 -27.25 -5.69
C GLU A 716 -2.83 -27.21 -5.58
N GLN A 717 -2.27 -27.69 -4.46
CA GLN A 717 -0.81 -27.86 -4.31
C GLN A 717 -0.19 -28.81 -5.35
N LYS A 718 -0.98 -29.75 -5.90
CA LYS A 718 -0.49 -30.67 -6.95
C LYS A 718 -0.48 -30.04 -8.34
N GLU A 719 -1.39 -29.10 -8.60
CA GLU A 719 -1.39 -28.32 -9.84
C GLU A 719 -0.22 -27.33 -9.87
N GLU A 720 0.22 -26.90 -8.69
CA GLU A 720 1.41 -26.06 -8.51
C GLU A 720 2.75 -26.85 -8.57
N LYS A 721 2.71 -28.20 -8.60
CA LYS A 721 3.90 -29.07 -8.74
C LYS A 721 4.18 -29.42 -10.19
#